data_87bbd2a39d6db46990b839cd241fd534
#
_entry.id   87bbd2a39d6db46990b839cd241fd534
#
_cell.length_a   1.000
_cell.length_b   1.000
_cell.length_c   1.000
_cell.angle_alpha   90.00
_cell.angle_beta   90.00
_cell.angle_gamma   90.00
#
_symmetry.space_group_name_H-M   'P 1'
#
loop_
_entity.id
_entity.type
_entity.pdbx_description
1 polymer ?
#
loop_
_entity_poly.entity_id
_entity_poly.type
_entity_poly.pdbx_seq_one_letter_code
_entity_poly.pdbx_strand_id
1 'polypeptide(L)'
;MIRFEEMEGHTFLSLPMRRDMFETTQRRKPVNTKSHLQEIWTATTVTVSAIALITVAIPVCAMPSLGLQTNIASEREAAGSFPLVQDKRAAPLFVASSDWAGVLRAAEDLRADVDRVTGITPVFTTNGALAGKFAVIVGTLGTSPLVDGLVKSGELNADAISGKSESFLITTMTNPLPGINQALVIAGSDKRGTIYGIYEISEQIGVSPWYWWADVPPQHHDELFIKAGTYLQGPPAVKYRGIFINDEEPCFGPWARGKFGGVNSKMYAHMFELLLRLRANYLWPAMWGKAFNEDDPLNPKVADEYGIVMGTSHHEPMIRAQAEWGKHKNEYGNGQWNYPTNEEGLKKFWTDGIERNKNYESIVTVGMRGDGDVAMPDAGGLEANKRLLEKIITDQRQILAEHINPEVTKIPQLWALFTEVQQYYDAGLKLPDDVTLLFCDDNVGDLRRLPTPEERKRSGGAGIYFHMDMHGGPFSYQWLNSSPLPKIQEQMNLAYEYGATRIWIANVGDLKPLEVPIEFFIRMAWNPAAMTKDGVAQYQLRWAEREFGKEHAAEIADIVSKYAKYNGIRKPDVLNPTVFSLVDYREAERFAQGWDDIVAKALKLNESLPPEQRDAYYELVLHPTEACGNLVDLYIAAGRNALFAKQGRASANAEAALVRALFKKDQDLSDYYNNVLAGGKWHHMMDQTHIGYTRWDPPRQNNMPKVTELTLPDTADFGVAVDGSTSAWPGDSGEPTLPVFDSLNPQRSYVDVFARGSKPIEFKATADQPWIVLNEDKAPGAGQDRRVWVDIDWSKTPVGQAQGDITISGGTNSPVTVKLTVNKATAEQAREAQGCFGGLVGPISILAADATANIPVGGVRWEKLPDYGRVPAAMEVFPVTADTIQPPNPAPRLEYQVYFARAGTFDVDLITSPTLDVIPTRGLGVAVSIDDQPPQVVNVFTPATFKSEDFLGGAFGQNTRNNARVMRFRQTVPSPGKHTVKISMVDPTVVLMKIIIHDQPLPTSYFGPPESIRN
;
A
#
# COMPACT_ATOMS: atom_id res chain seq x y z
N MET A 1 18.19 -28.51 -25.33
CA MET A 1 19.44 -29.21 -25.71
C MET A 1 20.31 -28.28 -26.53
N ILE A 2 21.09 -27.41 -25.87
CA ILE A 2 22.20 -26.68 -26.51
C ILE A 2 23.31 -26.68 -25.45
N ARG A 3 24.50 -27.17 -25.86
CA ARG A 3 25.70 -27.38 -25.05
C ARG A 3 26.34 -26.06 -24.67
N PHE A 4 26.80 -25.94 -23.43
CA PHE A 4 27.84 -24.99 -23.01
C PHE A 4 29.20 -25.63 -23.26
N GLU A 5 30.07 -24.91 -23.98
CA GLU A 5 31.51 -25.18 -24.02
C GLU A 5 32.20 -24.19 -23.06
N GLU A 6 33.16 -24.78 -22.32
CA GLU A 6 34.04 -24.11 -21.37
C GLU A 6 35.04 -23.19 -22.08
N MET A 7 35.28 -22.03 -21.49
CA MET A 7 36.51 -21.25 -21.72
C MET A 7 37.12 -20.81 -20.38
N GLU A 8 38.27 -21.36 -20.10
CA GLU A 8 39.14 -21.00 -18.98
C GLU A 8 39.86 -19.66 -19.17
N GLY A 9 40.04 -18.98 -18.04
CA GLY A 9 41.28 -18.27 -17.66
C GLY A 9 41.50 -16.88 -18.17
N HIS A 10 41.20 -15.86 -17.30
CA HIS A 10 42.08 -14.67 -17.22
C HIS A 10 42.13 -14.15 -15.76
N THR A 11 43.36 -14.05 -15.33
CA THR A 11 43.89 -13.59 -14.04
C THR A 11 43.50 -12.12 -13.80
N PHE A 12 42.82 -11.80 -12.70
CA PHE A 12 42.61 -10.43 -12.26
C PHE A 12 43.78 -9.98 -11.37
N LEU A 13 44.50 -8.98 -11.85
CA LEU A 13 45.44 -8.16 -11.09
C LEU A 13 44.69 -7.21 -10.17
N SER A 14 44.94 -7.33 -8.89
CA SER A 14 44.50 -6.41 -7.84
C SER A 14 45.21 -5.09 -7.95
N LEU A 15 44.49 -3.99 -8.10
CA LEU A 15 44.93 -2.62 -7.86
C LEU A 15 44.16 -2.04 -6.67
N PRO A 16 44.83 -1.33 -5.73
CA PRO A 16 44.19 -0.80 -4.54
C PRO A 16 43.35 0.44 -4.86
N MET A 17 42.09 0.43 -4.46
CA MET A 17 41.24 1.64 -4.50
C MET A 17 41.73 2.63 -3.43
N ARG A 18 42.17 3.79 -3.90
CA ARG A 18 42.38 4.97 -3.06
C ARG A 18 41.01 5.49 -2.59
N ARG A 19 40.89 5.61 -1.29
CA ARG A 19 39.89 6.41 -0.57
C ARG A 19 40.21 7.90 -0.78
N ASP A 20 39.67 8.55 -1.80
CA ASP A 20 39.68 10.02 -1.93
C ASP A 20 38.86 10.40 -3.18
N MET A 21 37.55 10.49 -3.04
CA MET A 21 36.66 11.25 -3.92
C MET A 21 35.25 11.45 -3.33
N PHE A 22 35.23 12.08 -2.16
CA PHE A 22 34.00 12.71 -1.64
C PHE A 22 34.39 14.00 -0.93
N GLU A 23 34.88 14.96 -1.67
CA GLU A 23 34.93 16.34 -1.24
C GLU A 23 34.90 17.26 -2.45
N THR A 24 33.69 17.58 -2.91
CA THR A 24 33.40 18.86 -3.57
C THR A 24 31.89 19.09 -3.59
N THR A 25 31.35 19.44 -2.44
CA THR A 25 30.11 20.23 -2.39
C THR A 25 30.42 21.55 -1.70
N GLN A 26 30.37 22.58 -2.48
CA GLN A 26 30.65 23.94 -2.06
C GLN A 26 29.68 24.38 -0.95
N ARG A 27 30.25 24.78 0.17
CA ARG A 27 29.56 25.50 1.26
C ARG A 27 28.94 26.80 0.72
N ARG A 28 27.62 26.89 0.69
CA ARG A 28 26.91 28.17 0.67
C ARG A 28 26.72 28.63 2.10
N LYS A 29 27.25 29.82 2.39
CA LYS A 29 27.09 30.52 3.67
C LYS A 29 25.62 30.94 3.84
N PRO A 30 25.08 30.91 5.08
CA PRO A 30 23.76 31.48 5.35
C PRO A 30 23.83 33.01 5.28
N VAL A 31 22.92 33.58 4.51
CA VAL A 31 22.69 35.05 4.47
C VAL A 31 21.82 35.41 5.67
N ASN A 32 22.39 36.26 6.51
CA ASN A 32 21.80 36.81 7.71
C ASN A 32 20.89 37.99 7.32
N THR A 33 19.56 37.82 7.36
CA THR A 33 18.61 38.95 7.25
C THR A 33 18.00 39.25 8.61
N LYS A 34 18.74 40.03 9.38
CA LYS A 34 18.15 40.87 10.42
C LYS A 34 18.22 42.30 9.90
N SER A 35 17.09 42.94 9.60
CA SER A 35 16.82 44.35 9.86
C SER A 35 15.43 44.75 9.32
N HIS A 36 14.80 45.58 10.13
CA HIS A 36 13.62 46.42 9.92
C HIS A 36 12.22 45.81 10.18
N LEU A 37 11.87 45.85 11.45
CA LEU A 37 10.52 46.16 11.91
C LEU A 37 10.66 46.87 13.26
N GLN A 38 10.75 48.18 13.21
CA GLN A 38 10.48 49.07 14.32
C GLN A 38 9.54 50.17 13.82
N GLU A 39 8.60 50.52 14.73
CA GLU A 39 7.69 51.63 14.69
C GLU A 39 6.36 51.44 13.96
N ILE A 40 5.30 51.12 14.73
CA ILE A 40 4.17 52.01 15.00
C ILE A 40 3.44 51.48 16.24
N TRP A 41 3.59 52.25 17.36
CA TRP A 41 2.70 52.14 18.54
C TRP A 41 1.61 53.19 18.44
N THR A 42 0.36 52.74 18.44
CA THR A 42 -0.74 53.61 18.91
C THR A 42 -1.56 52.84 19.94
N ALA A 43 -1.68 53.48 21.08
CA ALA A 43 -2.30 52.99 22.29
C ALA A 43 -3.81 52.76 22.12
N THR A 44 -4.27 51.57 22.52
CA THR A 44 -5.67 51.40 22.92
C THR A 44 -5.67 50.53 24.20
N THR A 45 -6.08 51.17 25.28
CA THR A 45 -6.24 50.60 26.62
C THR A 45 -7.35 49.56 26.58
N VAL A 46 -7.06 48.30 26.80
CA VAL A 46 -8.05 47.23 27.03
C VAL A 46 -7.73 46.60 28.38
N THR A 47 -8.70 46.60 29.23
CA THR A 47 -8.74 46.06 30.59
C THR A 47 -8.37 44.55 30.58
N VAL A 48 -7.29 44.19 31.25
CA VAL A 48 -6.85 42.82 31.44
C VAL A 48 -7.66 42.21 32.56
N SER A 49 -8.63 41.40 32.22
CA SER A 49 -9.17 40.40 33.15
C SER A 49 -8.23 39.20 33.21
N ALA A 50 -7.60 38.96 34.36
CA ALA A 50 -6.74 37.81 34.60
C ALA A 50 -7.56 36.51 34.52
N ILE A 51 -7.51 35.84 33.37
CA ILE A 51 -7.91 34.44 33.26
C ILE A 51 -6.68 33.59 33.67
N ALA A 52 -6.74 33.01 34.84
CA ALA A 52 -5.79 31.99 35.26
C ALA A 52 -5.89 30.82 34.26
N LEU A 53 -4.89 30.69 33.38
CA LEU A 53 -4.70 29.46 32.62
C LEU A 53 -4.33 28.34 33.60
N ILE A 54 -5.32 27.56 33.99
CA ILE A 54 -5.09 26.24 34.57
C ILE A 54 -4.57 25.41 33.38
N THR A 55 -3.26 25.25 33.25
CA THR A 55 -2.65 24.21 32.46
C THR A 55 -3.04 22.88 33.08
N VAL A 56 -4.17 22.34 32.68
CA VAL A 56 -4.44 20.91 32.86
C VAL A 56 -3.37 20.22 32.02
N ALA A 57 -2.32 19.74 32.71
CA ALA A 57 -1.42 18.76 32.11
C ALA A 57 -2.28 17.55 31.76
N ILE A 58 -2.70 17.44 30.51
CA ILE A 58 -3.26 16.21 29.96
C ILE A 58 -2.12 15.20 30.13
N PRO A 59 -2.29 14.15 30.94
CA PRO A 59 -1.28 13.11 31.01
C PRO A 59 -1.10 12.62 29.56
N VAL A 60 0.12 12.72 29.04
CA VAL A 60 0.48 12.05 27.80
C VAL A 60 0.29 10.57 28.09
N CYS A 61 -0.87 10.03 27.78
CA CYS A 61 -1.11 8.60 27.81
C CYS A 61 -0.08 7.99 26.88
N ALA A 62 0.81 7.16 27.42
CA ALA A 62 1.68 6.33 26.60
C ALA A 62 0.78 5.58 25.59
N MET A 63 1.13 5.68 24.31
CA MET A 63 0.32 5.02 23.28
C MET A 63 0.36 3.50 23.50
N PRO A 64 -0.78 2.81 23.33
CA PRO A 64 -0.80 1.35 23.47
C PRO A 64 0.07 0.70 22.41
N SER A 65 0.64 -0.47 22.70
CA SER A 65 1.37 -1.29 21.71
C SER A 65 0.46 -1.69 20.54
N LEU A 66 1.03 -2.12 19.42
CA LEU A 66 0.26 -2.65 18.29
C LEU A 66 -0.44 -3.99 18.64
N GLY A 67 0.03 -4.68 19.67
CA GLY A 67 -0.59 -5.88 20.22
C GLY A 67 -1.73 -5.57 21.18
N LEU A 68 -1.43 -5.44 22.50
CA LEU A 68 -2.39 -5.01 23.51
C LEU A 68 -2.75 -3.54 23.31
N GLN A 69 -3.97 -3.16 23.69
CA GLN A 69 -4.37 -1.75 23.68
C GLN A 69 -3.70 -0.92 24.78
N THR A 70 -2.94 -1.56 25.67
CA THR A 70 -2.30 -0.95 26.84
C THR A 70 -0.85 -1.37 26.92
N ASN A 71 0.06 -0.43 27.13
CA ASN A 71 1.45 -0.74 27.42
C ASN A 71 1.57 -1.29 28.85
N ILE A 72 2.03 -2.52 28.97
CA ILE A 72 2.18 -3.23 30.22
C ILE A 72 3.62 -3.29 30.73
N ALA A 73 4.61 -3.12 29.85
CA ALA A 73 6.02 -3.04 30.26
C ALA A 73 6.40 -1.62 30.72
N SER A 74 7.39 -1.53 31.61
CA SER A 74 7.90 -0.28 32.15
C SER A 74 9.35 -0.47 32.63
N GLU A 75 10.21 0.56 32.51
CA GLU A 75 11.54 0.62 33.09
C GLU A 75 11.52 0.99 34.60
N ARG A 76 10.36 1.37 35.12
CA ARG A 76 10.22 1.81 36.51
C ARG A 76 9.31 0.88 37.28
N GLU A 77 9.75 0.53 38.47
CA GLU A 77 8.92 -0.19 39.45
C GLU A 77 7.68 0.63 39.78
N ALA A 78 6.56 -0.05 39.82
CA ALA A 78 5.26 0.47 40.29
C ALA A 78 4.66 -0.49 41.32
N ALA A 79 3.69 -0.01 42.12
CA ALA A 79 3.07 -0.82 43.14
C ALA A 79 2.48 -2.10 42.53
N GLY A 80 2.95 -3.27 42.98
CA GLY A 80 2.53 -4.58 42.52
C GLY A 80 3.04 -5.02 41.14
N SER A 81 3.89 -4.21 40.45
CA SER A 81 4.50 -4.64 39.23
C SER A 81 5.41 -5.85 39.41
N PHE A 82 5.48 -6.71 38.37
CA PHE A 82 6.33 -7.88 38.38
C PHE A 82 7.73 -7.49 37.81
N PRO A 83 8.84 -7.73 38.55
CA PRO A 83 10.20 -7.46 38.07
C PRO A 83 10.61 -8.59 37.14
N LEU A 84 10.56 -8.30 35.80
CA LEU A 84 11.06 -9.21 34.78
C LEU A 84 12.59 -9.22 34.80
N VAL A 85 13.20 -8.04 34.88
CA VAL A 85 14.65 -7.83 35.11
C VAL A 85 14.82 -6.70 36.11
N GLN A 86 15.52 -6.98 37.20
CA GLN A 86 15.85 -6.03 38.27
C GLN A 86 17.20 -6.39 38.93
N ASP A 87 17.99 -5.40 39.33
CA ASP A 87 19.29 -5.57 39.97
C ASP A 87 20.23 -6.53 39.20
N LYS A 88 20.24 -6.43 37.85
CA LYS A 88 21.01 -7.30 36.95
C LYS A 88 20.67 -8.79 37.09
N ARG A 89 19.39 -9.10 37.37
CA ARG A 89 18.88 -10.46 37.45
C ARG A 89 17.53 -10.54 36.72
N ALA A 90 17.43 -11.50 35.84
CA ALA A 90 16.16 -11.82 35.18
C ALA A 90 15.38 -12.86 35.99
N ALA A 91 14.04 -12.71 36.01
CA ALA A 91 13.14 -13.74 36.55
C ALA A 91 13.27 -15.03 35.73
N PRO A 92 13.36 -16.22 36.36
CA PRO A 92 13.44 -17.49 35.63
C PRO A 92 12.15 -17.77 34.88
N LEU A 93 12.29 -18.34 33.66
CA LEU A 93 11.19 -18.81 32.84
C LEU A 93 10.91 -20.29 33.06
N PHE A 94 9.67 -20.64 33.25
CA PHE A 94 9.20 -22.02 33.38
C PHE A 94 8.14 -22.33 32.33
N VAL A 95 8.35 -23.43 31.59
CA VAL A 95 7.37 -24.06 30.70
C VAL A 95 7.39 -25.56 30.99
N ALA A 96 6.23 -26.18 31.17
CA ALA A 96 6.21 -27.63 31.38
C ALA A 96 6.71 -28.38 30.12
N SER A 97 7.57 -29.40 30.31
CA SER A 97 8.08 -30.22 29.21
C SER A 97 6.99 -31.00 28.45
N SER A 98 5.78 -31.11 29.04
CA SER A 98 4.61 -31.69 28.43
C SER A 98 3.83 -30.73 27.53
N ASP A 99 4.20 -29.44 27.51
CA ASP A 99 3.53 -28.45 26.65
C ASP A 99 3.96 -28.62 25.18
N TRP A 100 3.29 -27.94 24.27
CA TRP A 100 3.53 -28.05 22.84
C TRP A 100 4.96 -27.61 22.47
N ALA A 101 5.57 -28.29 21.50
CA ALA A 101 6.91 -27.97 21.02
C ALA A 101 7.05 -26.49 20.59
N GLY A 102 6.02 -25.92 19.93
CA GLY A 102 5.98 -24.51 19.56
C GLY A 102 5.96 -23.55 20.76
N VAL A 103 5.33 -23.95 21.87
CA VAL A 103 5.31 -23.14 23.09
C VAL A 103 6.69 -23.14 23.76
N LEU A 104 7.34 -24.32 23.84
CA LEU A 104 8.70 -24.43 24.37
C LEU A 104 9.68 -23.58 23.57
N ARG A 105 9.61 -23.64 22.22
CA ARG A 105 10.43 -22.84 21.32
C ARG A 105 10.16 -21.33 21.52
N ALA A 106 8.89 -20.90 21.49
CA ALA A 106 8.56 -19.49 21.66
C ALA A 106 9.02 -18.94 23.03
N ALA A 107 9.03 -19.76 24.07
CA ALA A 107 9.55 -19.37 25.36
C ALA A 107 11.09 -19.21 25.35
N GLU A 108 11.82 -20.03 24.58
CA GLU A 108 13.25 -19.81 24.33
C GLU A 108 13.47 -18.51 23.51
N ASP A 109 12.57 -18.18 22.58
CA ASP A 109 12.64 -16.89 21.89
C ASP A 109 12.43 -15.72 22.87
N LEU A 110 11.48 -15.81 23.81
CA LEU A 110 11.30 -14.80 24.87
C LEU A 110 12.55 -14.67 25.75
N ARG A 111 13.17 -15.80 26.11
CA ARG A 111 14.44 -15.80 26.83
C ARG A 111 15.51 -15.02 26.07
N ALA A 112 15.65 -15.29 24.77
CA ALA A 112 16.58 -14.57 23.91
C ALA A 112 16.18 -13.09 23.73
N ASP A 113 14.90 -12.77 23.70
CA ASP A 113 14.41 -11.40 23.60
C ASP A 113 14.70 -10.58 24.85
N VAL A 114 14.55 -11.16 26.03
CA VAL A 114 14.96 -10.51 27.29
C VAL A 114 16.47 -10.24 27.30
N ASP A 115 17.27 -11.19 26.82
CA ASP A 115 18.72 -11.02 26.66
C ASP A 115 19.07 -9.90 25.66
N ARG A 116 18.43 -9.86 24.50
CA ARG A 116 18.61 -8.80 23.49
C ARG A 116 18.35 -7.39 24.04
N VAL A 117 17.34 -7.27 24.87
CA VAL A 117 16.89 -5.99 25.41
C VAL A 117 17.71 -5.55 26.63
N THR A 118 18.17 -6.49 27.48
CA THR A 118 18.79 -6.16 28.76
C THR A 118 20.24 -6.62 28.92
N GLY A 119 20.73 -7.47 28.02
CA GLY A 119 22.01 -8.17 28.16
C GLY A 119 22.01 -9.22 29.28
N ILE A 120 20.83 -9.61 29.80
CA ILE A 120 20.69 -10.56 30.91
C ILE A 120 19.83 -11.74 30.46
N THR A 121 20.45 -12.90 30.35
CA THR A 121 19.76 -14.14 29.93
C THR A 121 18.97 -14.77 31.08
N PRO A 122 17.60 -14.88 31.02
CA PRO A 122 16.85 -15.62 32.03
C PRO A 122 17.25 -17.10 32.14
N VAL A 123 17.17 -17.65 33.33
CA VAL A 123 17.24 -19.11 33.51
C VAL A 123 15.96 -19.73 32.92
N PHE A 124 16.11 -20.72 32.06
CA PHE A 124 15.00 -21.47 31.48
C PHE A 124 14.93 -22.88 32.05
N THR A 125 13.75 -23.31 32.46
CA THR A 125 13.53 -24.65 33.00
C THR A 125 12.21 -25.25 32.54
N THR A 126 12.28 -26.53 32.21
CA THR A 126 11.08 -27.30 31.79
C THR A 126 10.63 -28.37 32.81
N ASN A 127 11.50 -28.68 33.78
CA ASN A 127 11.26 -29.69 34.79
C ASN A 127 11.89 -29.24 36.13
N GLY A 128 11.30 -29.61 37.22
CA GLY A 128 11.81 -29.36 38.56
C GLY A 128 11.09 -28.27 39.33
N ALA A 129 11.57 -27.96 40.54
CA ALA A 129 11.00 -26.94 41.40
C ALA A 129 11.41 -25.53 40.87
N LEU A 130 10.45 -24.60 40.83
CA LEU A 130 10.74 -23.20 40.59
C LEU A 130 11.63 -22.67 41.75
N ALA A 131 12.77 -22.09 41.37
CA ALA A 131 13.72 -21.51 42.31
C ALA A 131 13.72 -19.98 42.25
N GLY A 132 13.70 -19.32 43.43
CA GLY A 132 13.70 -17.86 43.52
C GLY A 132 12.39 -17.28 44.04
N LYS A 133 12.37 -15.95 44.19
CA LYS A 133 11.18 -15.22 44.69
C LYS A 133 10.22 -14.85 43.56
N PHE A 134 10.71 -14.79 42.34
CA PHE A 134 9.98 -14.39 41.14
C PHE A 134 10.07 -15.49 40.08
N ALA A 135 9.00 -15.64 39.27
CA ALA A 135 9.01 -16.57 38.15
C ALA A 135 8.07 -16.11 37.02
N VAL A 136 8.47 -16.33 35.77
CA VAL A 136 7.58 -16.27 34.61
C VAL A 136 7.09 -17.70 34.34
N ILE A 137 5.78 -17.91 34.41
CA ILE A 137 5.13 -19.21 34.24
C ILE A 137 4.34 -19.15 32.93
N VAL A 138 4.74 -19.99 31.97
CA VAL A 138 4.09 -20.09 30.67
C VAL A 138 3.41 -21.46 30.54
N GLY A 139 2.18 -21.50 29.99
CA GLY A 139 1.55 -22.76 29.71
C GLY A 139 0.21 -22.71 29.01
N THR A 140 -0.10 -23.83 28.34
CA THR A 140 -1.36 -24.02 27.63
C THR A 140 -2.37 -24.73 28.52
N LEU A 141 -3.61 -24.24 28.57
CA LEU A 141 -4.71 -24.89 29.31
C LEU A 141 -4.92 -26.32 28.84
N GLY A 142 -5.07 -27.24 29.77
CA GLY A 142 -5.23 -28.67 29.49
C GLY A 142 -3.94 -29.42 29.13
N THR A 143 -2.80 -28.72 29.03
CA THR A 143 -1.51 -29.31 28.63
C THR A 143 -0.40 -29.01 29.66
N SER A 144 -0.45 -27.84 30.31
CA SER A 144 0.48 -27.45 31.37
C SER A 144 -0.04 -27.80 32.77
N PRO A 145 0.53 -28.81 33.43
CA PRO A 145 0.08 -29.22 34.77
C PRO A 145 0.14 -28.09 35.80
N LEU A 146 1.11 -27.17 35.66
CA LEU A 146 1.27 -26.05 36.58
C LEU A 146 0.16 -25.02 36.41
N VAL A 147 -0.14 -24.61 35.16
CA VAL A 147 -1.20 -23.67 34.84
C VAL A 147 -2.57 -24.28 35.21
N ASP A 148 -2.81 -25.56 34.87
CA ASP A 148 -4.04 -26.26 35.25
C ASP A 148 -4.19 -26.39 36.77
N GLY A 149 -3.06 -26.56 37.48
CA GLY A 149 -3.04 -26.54 38.94
C GLY A 149 -3.50 -25.21 39.54
N LEU A 150 -3.02 -24.07 39.01
CA LEU A 150 -3.41 -22.73 39.39
C LEU A 150 -4.91 -22.46 39.10
N VAL A 151 -5.41 -22.95 37.98
CA VAL A 151 -6.85 -22.86 37.66
C VAL A 151 -7.67 -23.69 38.60
N LYS A 152 -7.27 -24.92 38.87
CA LYS A 152 -7.98 -25.86 39.75
C LYS A 152 -8.01 -25.38 41.22
N SER A 153 -6.94 -24.71 41.67
CA SER A 153 -6.91 -24.13 43.03
C SER A 153 -7.73 -22.84 43.16
N GLY A 154 -8.16 -22.26 42.02
CA GLY A 154 -8.87 -20.97 41.96
C GLY A 154 -7.97 -19.75 42.05
N GLU A 155 -6.66 -19.94 42.02
CA GLU A 155 -5.68 -18.85 42.04
C GLU A 155 -5.64 -18.13 40.66
N LEU A 156 -5.85 -18.86 39.55
CA LEU A 156 -5.93 -18.33 38.22
C LEU A 156 -7.34 -18.49 37.63
N ASN A 157 -7.99 -17.37 37.31
CA ASN A 157 -9.25 -17.40 36.54
C ASN A 157 -8.96 -17.38 35.03
N ALA A 158 -9.22 -18.50 34.35
CA ALA A 158 -9.04 -18.67 32.92
C ALA A 158 -10.37 -18.71 32.12
N ASP A 159 -11.52 -18.41 32.73
CA ASP A 159 -12.85 -18.49 32.09
C ASP A 159 -12.94 -17.64 30.83
N ALA A 160 -12.22 -16.49 30.81
CA ALA A 160 -12.24 -15.56 29.70
C ALA A 160 -11.59 -16.13 28.42
N ILE A 161 -10.70 -17.13 28.52
CA ILE A 161 -10.00 -17.75 27.38
C ILE A 161 -10.38 -19.21 27.17
N SER A 162 -10.93 -19.88 28.19
CA SER A 162 -11.27 -21.31 28.12
C SER A 162 -12.26 -21.60 26.98
N GLY A 163 -11.94 -22.61 26.16
CA GLY A 163 -12.74 -23.02 25.01
C GLY A 163 -12.77 -22.04 23.81
N LYS A 164 -12.02 -20.95 23.87
CA LYS A 164 -11.86 -20.01 22.78
C LYS A 164 -10.59 -20.33 21.99
N SER A 165 -10.60 -20.18 20.67
CA SER A 165 -9.39 -20.39 19.87
C SER A 165 -8.42 -19.21 19.99
N GLU A 166 -7.13 -19.53 20.04
CA GLU A 166 -6.02 -18.59 19.93
C GLU A 166 -6.10 -17.39 20.89
N SER A 167 -6.68 -17.64 22.08
CA SER A 167 -6.85 -16.61 23.12
C SER A 167 -5.80 -16.78 24.21
N PHE A 168 -5.40 -15.69 24.83
CA PHE A 168 -4.44 -15.71 25.93
C PHE A 168 -4.74 -14.68 27.01
N LEU A 169 -4.21 -14.93 28.19
CA LEU A 169 -4.13 -13.98 29.29
C LEU A 169 -2.68 -13.86 29.78
N ILE A 170 -2.33 -12.64 30.17
CA ILE A 170 -1.09 -12.31 30.88
C ILE A 170 -1.50 -11.70 32.21
N THR A 171 -1.05 -12.27 33.33
CA THR A 171 -1.43 -11.78 34.66
C THR A 171 -0.28 -11.81 35.65
N THR A 172 -0.23 -10.82 36.54
CA THR A 172 0.69 -10.81 37.69
C THR A 172 -0.02 -11.38 38.92
N MET A 173 0.63 -12.32 39.59
CA MET A 173 0.08 -13.02 40.75
C MET A 173 1.02 -12.89 41.94
N THR A 174 0.45 -12.69 43.16
CA THR A 174 1.19 -12.63 44.42
C THR A 174 1.04 -13.95 45.15
N ASN A 175 2.16 -14.56 45.58
CA ASN A 175 2.24 -15.84 46.31
C ASN A 175 1.49 -16.99 45.59
N PRO A 176 1.62 -17.17 44.24
CA PRO A 176 0.84 -18.20 43.55
C PRO A 176 1.25 -19.63 43.91
N LEU A 177 2.48 -19.80 44.37
CA LEU A 177 3.07 -21.11 44.69
C LEU A 177 3.98 -21.00 45.93
N PRO A 178 4.16 -22.10 46.69
CA PRO A 178 5.12 -22.11 47.82
C PRO A 178 6.53 -21.69 47.40
N GLY A 179 7.05 -20.66 48.03
CA GLY A 179 8.39 -20.11 47.76
C GLY A 179 8.50 -19.09 46.64
N ILE A 180 7.41 -18.84 45.84
CA ILE A 180 7.32 -17.81 44.84
C ILE A 180 6.50 -16.63 45.37
N ASN A 181 7.14 -15.49 45.59
CA ASN A 181 6.47 -14.29 46.10
C ASN A 181 5.58 -13.64 45.04
N GLN A 182 6.04 -13.65 43.77
CA GLN A 182 5.30 -13.09 42.66
C GLN A 182 5.58 -13.84 41.36
N ALA A 183 4.56 -14.07 40.56
CA ALA A 183 4.69 -14.66 39.23
C ALA A 183 4.05 -13.78 38.17
N LEU A 184 4.66 -13.79 36.97
CA LEU A 184 4.03 -13.38 35.70
C LEU A 184 3.53 -14.67 35.05
N VAL A 185 2.23 -14.82 34.89
CA VAL A 185 1.61 -16.00 34.26
C VAL A 185 1.17 -15.63 32.84
N ILE A 186 1.61 -16.40 31.87
CA ILE A 186 1.20 -16.32 30.45
C ILE A 186 0.46 -17.63 30.15
N ALA A 187 -0.88 -17.57 30.07
CA ALA A 187 -1.71 -18.74 29.81
C ALA A 187 -2.48 -18.60 28.51
N GLY A 188 -2.40 -19.61 27.64
CA GLY A 188 -3.14 -19.67 26.39
C GLY A 188 -4.24 -20.72 26.41
N SER A 189 -5.30 -20.50 25.64
CA SER A 189 -6.41 -21.45 25.44
C SER A 189 -6.00 -22.66 24.61
N ASP A 190 -5.00 -22.50 23.75
CA ASP A 190 -4.41 -23.51 22.88
C ASP A 190 -2.93 -23.19 22.58
N LYS A 191 -2.25 -24.01 21.77
CA LYS A 191 -0.83 -23.82 21.44
C LYS A 191 -0.52 -22.43 20.91
N ARG A 192 -1.35 -21.89 19.99
CA ARG A 192 -1.14 -20.57 19.37
C ARG A 192 -1.49 -19.44 20.32
N GLY A 193 -2.55 -19.55 21.08
CA GLY A 193 -2.86 -18.58 22.13
C GLY A 193 -1.69 -18.39 23.11
N THR A 194 -1.05 -19.48 23.53
CA THR A 194 0.13 -19.40 24.40
C THR A 194 1.31 -18.74 23.71
N ILE A 195 1.60 -19.13 22.46
CA ILE A 195 2.67 -18.52 21.65
C ILE A 195 2.46 -17.02 21.46
N TYR A 196 1.23 -16.59 21.17
CA TYR A 196 0.91 -15.17 21.03
C TYR A 196 1.04 -14.38 22.34
N GLY A 197 0.70 -14.99 23.47
CA GLY A 197 0.92 -14.40 24.79
C GLY A 197 2.42 -14.20 25.09
N ILE A 198 3.27 -15.15 24.69
CA ILE A 198 4.72 -15.05 24.80
C ILE A 198 5.23 -13.89 23.94
N TYR A 199 4.88 -13.86 22.65
CA TYR A 199 5.35 -12.79 21.75
C TYR A 199 4.73 -11.42 22.04
N GLU A 200 3.58 -11.38 22.76
CA GLU A 200 3.09 -10.11 23.27
C GLU A 200 4.07 -9.52 24.29
N ILE A 201 4.63 -10.33 25.19
CA ILE A 201 5.67 -9.85 26.12
C ILE A 201 6.91 -9.40 25.34
N SER A 202 7.37 -10.17 24.34
CA SER A 202 8.50 -9.79 23.49
C SER A 202 8.30 -8.41 22.85
N GLU A 203 7.12 -8.14 22.28
CA GLU A 203 6.78 -6.85 21.68
C GLU A 203 6.69 -5.73 22.74
N GLN A 204 6.11 -6.01 23.90
CA GLN A 204 5.95 -5.05 25.01
C GLN A 204 7.29 -4.61 25.60
N ILE A 205 8.28 -5.50 25.64
CA ILE A 205 9.63 -5.17 26.13
C ILE A 205 10.54 -4.54 25.06
N GLY A 206 10.03 -4.30 23.82
CA GLY A 206 10.73 -3.55 22.80
C GLY A 206 11.44 -4.39 21.73
N VAL A 207 11.03 -5.66 21.51
CA VAL A 207 11.50 -6.46 20.37
C VAL A 207 10.48 -6.40 19.24
N SER A 208 10.82 -5.73 18.15
CA SER A 208 10.00 -5.67 16.95
C SER A 208 9.80 -7.07 16.34
N PRO A 209 8.63 -7.39 15.79
CA PRO A 209 8.47 -8.56 14.91
C PRO A 209 9.46 -8.60 13.76
N TRP A 210 9.90 -7.44 13.31
CA TRP A 210 10.81 -7.25 12.18
C TRP A 210 12.30 -7.22 12.56
N TYR A 211 12.64 -7.54 13.83
CA TYR A 211 14.01 -7.48 14.33
C TYR A 211 15.00 -8.25 13.44
N TRP A 212 14.57 -9.38 12.87
CA TRP A 212 15.39 -10.19 11.98
C TRP A 212 15.17 -9.85 10.49
N TRP A 213 13.90 -9.67 10.07
CA TRP A 213 13.53 -9.49 8.66
C TRP A 213 13.73 -8.06 8.14
N ALA A 214 13.91 -7.07 9.01
CA ALA A 214 14.21 -5.69 8.66
C ALA A 214 15.25 -5.05 9.60
N ASP A 215 16.06 -5.88 10.25
CA ASP A 215 17.22 -5.47 11.06
C ASP A 215 16.90 -4.41 12.13
N VAL A 216 15.64 -4.35 12.62
CA VAL A 216 15.21 -3.40 13.65
C VAL A 216 15.90 -3.73 14.98
N PRO A 217 16.75 -2.86 15.50
CA PRO A 217 17.47 -3.12 16.74
C PRO A 217 16.52 -2.98 17.94
N PRO A 218 16.54 -3.92 18.91
CA PRO A 218 15.81 -3.75 20.16
C PRO A 218 16.40 -2.58 20.96
N GLN A 219 15.55 -1.83 21.65
CA GLN A 219 16.01 -0.79 22.57
C GLN A 219 16.55 -1.42 23.85
N HIS A 220 17.70 -0.93 24.34
CA HIS A 220 18.30 -1.44 25.57
C HIS A 220 17.60 -0.86 26.81
N HIS A 221 17.36 -1.72 27.81
CA HIS A 221 16.79 -1.37 29.10
C HIS A 221 17.58 -2.02 30.23
N ASP A 222 17.98 -1.25 31.24
CA ASP A 222 18.70 -1.79 32.40
C ASP A 222 17.77 -2.57 33.33
N GLU A 223 16.51 -2.18 33.42
CA GLU A 223 15.47 -2.80 34.25
C GLU A 223 14.16 -2.91 33.47
N LEU A 224 13.40 -3.97 33.74
CA LEU A 224 12.11 -4.22 33.12
C LEU A 224 11.09 -4.72 34.15
N PHE A 225 9.92 -4.08 34.16
CA PHE A 225 8.80 -4.44 35.01
C PHE A 225 7.54 -4.63 34.17
N ILE A 226 6.71 -5.60 34.53
CA ILE A 226 5.35 -5.77 33.97
C ILE A 226 4.35 -5.23 34.99
N LYS A 227 3.53 -4.27 34.56
CA LYS A 227 2.52 -3.64 35.42
C LYS A 227 1.55 -4.67 35.97
N ALA A 228 1.13 -4.46 37.22
CA ALA A 228 0.13 -5.34 37.87
C ALA A 228 -1.19 -5.32 37.08
N GLY A 229 -1.77 -6.51 36.92
CA GLY A 229 -3.06 -6.64 36.24
C GLY A 229 -3.25 -7.95 35.50
N THR A 230 -4.43 -8.10 34.90
CA THR A 230 -4.74 -9.18 33.97
C THR A 230 -5.09 -8.60 32.61
N TYR A 231 -4.40 -9.05 31.58
CA TYR A 231 -4.50 -8.58 30.22
C TYR A 231 -4.94 -9.73 29.32
N LEU A 232 -5.95 -9.48 28.51
CA LEU A 232 -6.65 -10.50 27.71
C LEU A 232 -6.61 -10.15 26.24
N GLN A 233 -6.43 -11.16 25.37
CA GLN A 233 -6.61 -11.03 23.92
C GLN A 233 -7.19 -12.30 23.30
N GLY A 234 -7.83 -12.12 22.14
CA GLY A 234 -8.52 -13.16 21.40
C GLY A 234 -9.97 -13.38 21.83
N PRO A 235 -10.71 -14.23 21.12
CA PRO A 235 -10.28 -14.88 19.88
C PRO A 235 -10.11 -13.89 18.72
N PRO A 236 -9.30 -14.23 17.69
CA PRO A 236 -9.17 -13.39 16.51
C PRO A 236 -10.47 -13.33 15.71
N ALA A 237 -10.69 -12.19 15.02
CA ALA A 237 -11.88 -12.01 14.18
C ALA A 237 -11.85 -12.89 12.93
N VAL A 238 -10.67 -13.07 12.31
CA VAL A 238 -10.46 -13.97 11.18
C VAL A 238 -9.72 -15.22 11.64
N LYS A 239 -10.25 -16.39 11.32
CA LYS A 239 -9.73 -17.66 11.84
C LYS A 239 -8.33 -18.00 11.34
N TYR A 240 -8.10 -17.92 10.02
CA TYR A 240 -6.81 -18.19 9.38
C TYR A 240 -6.29 -16.92 8.73
N ARG A 241 -5.09 -16.53 9.08
CA ARG A 241 -4.45 -15.26 8.73
C ARG A 241 -3.04 -15.54 8.26
N GLY A 242 -2.69 -15.11 7.05
CA GLY A 242 -1.36 -15.44 6.56
C GLY A 242 -0.98 -14.77 5.26
N ILE A 243 0.13 -15.25 4.72
CA ILE A 243 0.73 -14.76 3.49
C ILE A 243 0.96 -15.89 2.49
N PHE A 244 1.15 -15.52 1.24
CA PHE A 244 1.57 -16.39 0.15
C PHE A 244 2.86 -15.84 -0.46
N ILE A 245 3.92 -16.65 -0.46
CA ILE A 245 5.15 -16.37 -1.18
C ILE A 245 4.96 -16.85 -2.61
N ASN A 246 4.80 -15.93 -3.54
CA ASN A 246 4.36 -16.24 -4.90
C ASN A 246 5.39 -15.93 -5.98
N ASP A 247 6.38 -15.10 -5.69
CA ASP A 247 7.37 -14.65 -6.67
C ASP A 247 8.79 -14.79 -6.10
N GLU A 248 9.37 -15.98 -6.29
CA GLU A 248 10.65 -16.29 -5.69
C GLU A 248 11.85 -15.93 -6.56
N GLU A 249 11.64 -15.63 -7.83
CA GLU A 249 12.70 -15.29 -8.79
C GLU A 249 12.40 -13.91 -9.43
N PRO A 250 13.37 -13.01 -9.50
CA PRO A 250 14.80 -13.20 -9.30
C PRO A 250 15.31 -12.89 -7.88
N CYS A 251 14.47 -12.61 -6.91
CA CYS A 251 14.87 -12.04 -5.61
C CYS A 251 14.97 -13.11 -4.51
N PHE A 252 13.87 -13.50 -3.91
CA PHE A 252 13.80 -14.35 -2.72
C PHE A 252 14.49 -15.72 -2.90
N GLY A 253 14.31 -16.36 -4.04
CA GLY A 253 14.90 -17.66 -4.34
C GLY A 253 16.43 -17.62 -4.36
N PRO A 254 17.09 -16.74 -5.12
CA PRO A 254 18.54 -16.54 -5.08
C PRO A 254 19.07 -16.16 -3.71
N TRP A 255 18.41 -15.24 -2.99
CA TRP A 255 18.77 -14.89 -1.63
C TRP A 255 18.74 -16.12 -0.70
N ALA A 256 17.64 -16.89 -0.71
CA ALA A 256 17.50 -18.07 0.13
C ALA A 256 18.55 -19.16 -0.23
N ARG A 257 18.85 -19.36 -1.51
CA ARG A 257 19.93 -20.27 -1.94
C ARG A 257 21.29 -19.84 -1.41
N GLY A 258 21.59 -18.54 -1.51
CA GLY A 258 22.86 -17.99 -1.02
C GLY A 258 23.02 -18.10 0.49
N LYS A 259 21.96 -17.82 1.26
CA LYS A 259 22.00 -17.73 2.72
C LYS A 259 21.76 -19.07 3.42
N PHE A 260 20.84 -19.90 2.94
CA PHE A 260 20.38 -21.13 3.60
C PHE A 260 20.66 -22.39 2.77
N GLY A 261 21.15 -22.26 1.55
CA GLY A 261 21.33 -23.36 0.61
C GLY A 261 20.07 -23.78 -0.14
N GLY A 262 18.96 -23.03 0.02
CA GLY A 262 17.68 -23.28 -0.62
C GLY A 262 16.51 -22.64 0.14
N VAL A 263 15.32 -22.70 -0.44
CA VAL A 263 14.05 -22.40 0.23
C VAL A 263 13.66 -23.63 1.06
N ASN A 264 14.20 -23.74 2.25
CA ASN A 264 14.17 -24.96 3.08
C ASN A 264 13.72 -24.66 4.52
N SER A 265 13.70 -25.71 5.37
CA SER A 265 13.25 -25.62 6.76
C SER A 265 13.99 -24.57 7.61
N LYS A 266 15.27 -24.30 7.31
CA LYS A 266 16.06 -23.27 8.03
C LYS A 266 15.55 -21.87 7.70
N MET A 267 15.24 -21.63 6.43
CA MET A 267 14.65 -20.35 5.99
C MET A 267 13.21 -20.24 6.53
N TYR A 268 12.39 -21.29 6.36
CA TYR A 268 11.00 -21.27 6.83
C TYR A 268 10.89 -21.09 8.36
N ALA A 269 11.86 -21.55 9.14
CA ALA A 269 11.87 -21.30 10.58
C ALA A 269 11.82 -19.81 10.91
N HIS A 270 12.61 -18.98 10.23
CA HIS A 270 12.57 -17.52 10.38
C HIS A 270 11.24 -16.90 9.92
N MET A 271 10.66 -17.45 8.85
CA MET A 271 9.36 -16.99 8.35
C MET A 271 8.22 -17.37 9.30
N PHE A 272 8.22 -18.60 9.84
CA PHE A 272 7.21 -19.03 10.80
C PHE A 272 7.27 -18.23 12.09
N GLU A 273 8.47 -17.90 12.57
CA GLU A 273 8.66 -17.03 13.72
C GLU A 273 8.05 -15.64 13.45
N LEU A 274 8.37 -15.02 12.31
CA LEU A 274 7.79 -13.73 11.92
C LEU A 274 6.26 -13.79 11.91
N LEU A 275 5.68 -14.78 11.25
CA LEU A 275 4.22 -14.93 11.16
C LEU A 275 3.58 -15.00 12.55
N LEU A 276 4.15 -15.79 13.46
CA LEU A 276 3.64 -15.91 14.82
C LEU A 276 3.79 -14.61 15.63
N ARG A 277 4.90 -13.90 15.49
CA ARG A 277 5.10 -12.58 16.10
C ARG A 277 4.07 -11.55 15.59
N LEU A 278 3.69 -11.65 14.31
CA LEU A 278 2.62 -10.84 13.70
C LEU A 278 1.19 -11.34 14.03
N ARG A 279 1.04 -12.51 14.71
CA ARG A 279 -0.23 -13.20 15.02
C ARG A 279 -0.91 -13.82 13.80
N ALA A 280 -0.14 -14.12 12.79
CA ALA A 280 -0.56 -15.00 11.70
C ALA A 280 -0.44 -16.47 12.11
N ASN A 281 -1.16 -17.33 11.41
CA ASN A 281 -1.18 -18.77 11.65
C ASN A 281 -1.21 -19.61 10.36
N TYR A 282 -1.16 -18.97 9.17
CA TYR A 282 -1.37 -19.64 7.89
C TYR A 282 -0.31 -19.23 6.86
N LEU A 283 0.12 -20.18 6.03
CA LEU A 283 1.08 -19.92 4.96
C LEU A 283 0.76 -20.74 3.71
N TRP A 284 0.76 -20.10 2.54
CA TRP A 284 1.03 -20.74 1.26
C TRP A 284 2.51 -20.55 0.96
N PRO A 285 3.27 -21.67 0.82
CA PRO A 285 4.71 -21.60 0.66
C PRO A 285 5.11 -21.17 -0.75
N ALA A 286 6.40 -20.87 -0.92
CA ALA A 286 7.03 -20.66 -2.22
C ALA A 286 6.70 -21.78 -3.20
N MET A 287 6.29 -21.43 -4.45
CA MET A 287 5.74 -22.41 -5.37
C MET A 287 6.39 -22.46 -6.76
N TRP A 288 6.80 -21.34 -7.36
CA TRP A 288 7.37 -21.35 -8.70
C TRP A 288 8.69 -22.10 -8.75
N GLY A 289 8.63 -23.33 -9.31
CA GLY A 289 9.78 -24.25 -9.33
C GLY A 289 10.16 -24.84 -7.97
N LYS A 290 9.38 -24.58 -6.91
CA LYS A 290 9.59 -25.07 -5.54
C LYS A 290 8.52 -26.10 -5.18
N ALA A 291 8.88 -27.01 -4.29
CA ALA A 291 8.01 -28.07 -3.79
C ALA A 291 8.20 -28.22 -2.27
N PHE A 292 7.44 -27.46 -1.48
CA PHE A 292 7.60 -27.34 -0.03
C PHE A 292 7.82 -28.69 0.68
N ASN A 293 7.00 -29.67 0.35
CA ASN A 293 7.04 -30.99 1.00
C ASN A 293 8.14 -31.93 0.47
N GLU A 294 8.75 -31.61 -0.68
CA GLU A 294 9.72 -32.47 -1.36
C GLU A 294 11.14 -31.90 -1.31
N ASP A 295 11.28 -30.58 -1.48
CA ASP A 295 12.58 -29.90 -1.51
C ASP A 295 13.33 -30.05 -0.18
N ASP A 296 12.60 -30.05 0.94
CA ASP A 296 13.12 -30.41 2.27
C ASP A 296 12.03 -31.12 3.08
N PRO A 297 12.19 -32.44 3.36
CA PRO A 297 11.24 -33.24 4.13
C PRO A 297 11.01 -32.74 5.56
N LEU A 298 11.87 -31.85 6.08
CA LEU A 298 11.68 -31.19 7.39
C LEU A 298 10.71 -30.02 7.34
N ASN A 299 10.42 -29.44 6.18
CA ASN A 299 9.54 -28.29 6.05
C ASN A 299 8.18 -28.49 6.75
N PRO A 300 7.38 -29.55 6.45
CA PRO A 300 6.08 -29.75 7.08
C PRO A 300 6.18 -30.03 8.58
N LYS A 301 7.23 -30.72 9.00
CA LYS A 301 7.48 -30.99 10.42
C LYS A 301 7.76 -29.68 11.19
N VAL A 302 8.62 -28.82 10.66
CA VAL A 302 8.95 -27.53 11.29
C VAL A 302 7.72 -26.62 11.32
N ALA A 303 6.91 -26.60 10.26
CA ALA A 303 5.65 -25.85 10.25
C ALA A 303 4.71 -26.26 11.39
N ASP A 304 4.51 -27.57 11.55
CA ASP A 304 3.64 -28.11 12.61
C ASP A 304 4.20 -27.86 14.02
N GLU A 305 5.52 -28.04 14.22
CA GLU A 305 6.20 -27.73 15.48
C GLU A 305 6.09 -26.24 15.84
N TYR A 306 6.14 -25.32 14.88
CA TYR A 306 5.89 -23.89 15.11
C TYR A 306 4.41 -23.59 15.36
N GLY A 307 3.50 -24.43 14.88
CA GLY A 307 2.06 -24.20 14.98
C GLY A 307 1.49 -23.44 13.79
N ILE A 308 2.17 -23.43 12.64
CA ILE A 308 1.68 -22.85 11.41
C ILE A 308 0.86 -23.87 10.63
N VAL A 309 -0.34 -23.45 10.22
CA VAL A 309 -1.21 -24.19 9.31
C VAL A 309 -0.70 -24.02 7.88
N MET A 310 -0.47 -25.09 7.17
CA MET A 310 -0.02 -25.04 5.79
C MET A 310 -1.18 -25.19 4.81
N GLY A 311 -1.08 -24.50 3.70
CA GLY A 311 -1.94 -24.69 2.54
C GLY A 311 -1.12 -24.72 1.27
N THR A 312 -1.80 -24.85 0.14
CA THR A 312 -1.20 -24.73 -1.19
C THR A 312 -2.04 -23.75 -2.03
N SER A 313 -1.41 -23.18 -3.03
CA SER A 313 -2.00 -22.20 -3.92
C SER A 313 -3.27 -22.72 -4.63
N HIS A 314 -4.01 -21.80 -5.24
CA HIS A 314 -5.28 -22.03 -5.92
C HIS A 314 -5.23 -22.99 -7.12
N HIS A 315 -4.06 -23.33 -7.65
CA HIS A 315 -3.86 -24.31 -8.72
C HIS A 315 -3.05 -25.54 -8.29
N GLU A 316 -2.77 -25.67 -7.00
CA GLU A 316 -2.00 -26.73 -6.39
C GLU A 316 -2.87 -27.61 -5.46
N PRO A 317 -3.83 -28.38 -5.97
CA PRO A 317 -4.77 -29.12 -5.14
C PRO A 317 -4.12 -30.27 -4.37
N MET A 318 -4.74 -30.66 -3.24
CA MET A 318 -4.43 -31.86 -2.46
C MET A 318 -3.01 -31.85 -1.87
N ILE A 319 -2.55 -30.66 -1.45
CA ILE A 319 -1.21 -30.45 -0.84
C ILE A 319 -0.07 -30.93 -1.76
N ARG A 320 -0.22 -30.74 -3.06
CA ARG A 320 0.77 -31.08 -4.09
C ARG A 320 1.21 -29.83 -4.84
N ALA A 321 2.50 -29.55 -4.81
CA ALA A 321 3.06 -28.44 -5.56
C ALA A 321 3.06 -28.74 -7.08
N GLN A 322 2.84 -27.70 -7.89
CA GLN A 322 2.93 -27.79 -9.35
C GLN A 322 4.30 -28.30 -9.81
N ALA A 323 5.37 -27.89 -9.12
CA ALA A 323 6.71 -28.35 -9.40
C ALA A 323 6.88 -29.88 -9.22
N GLU A 324 6.15 -30.51 -8.29
CA GLU A 324 6.16 -31.97 -8.13
C GLU A 324 5.57 -32.66 -9.35
N TRP A 325 4.44 -32.12 -9.90
CA TRP A 325 3.90 -32.66 -11.14
C TRP A 325 4.92 -32.57 -12.29
N GLY A 326 5.56 -31.44 -12.46
CA GLY A 326 6.58 -31.22 -13.48
C GLY A 326 7.72 -32.27 -13.40
N LYS A 327 8.15 -32.61 -12.16
CA LYS A 327 9.22 -33.60 -11.90
C LYS A 327 8.75 -35.05 -12.11
N HIS A 328 7.55 -35.41 -11.67
CA HIS A 328 7.09 -36.78 -11.49
C HIS A 328 5.94 -37.25 -12.41
N LYS A 329 5.45 -36.40 -13.31
CA LYS A 329 4.26 -36.69 -14.15
C LYS A 329 4.28 -38.02 -14.86
N ASN A 330 5.46 -38.52 -15.25
CA ASN A 330 5.60 -39.81 -15.94
C ASN A 330 5.38 -41.02 -15.02
N GLU A 331 5.30 -40.83 -13.70
CA GLU A 331 5.00 -41.85 -12.69
C GLU A 331 3.50 -41.99 -12.45
N TYR A 332 2.68 -41.08 -13.01
CA TYR A 332 1.26 -40.93 -12.74
C TYR A 332 0.42 -41.09 -14.03
N GLY A 333 0.04 -42.33 -14.31
CA GLY A 333 -0.81 -42.69 -15.45
C GLY A 333 -0.15 -42.37 -16.80
N ASN A 334 -0.82 -41.54 -17.61
CA ASN A 334 -0.28 -41.13 -18.91
C ASN A 334 0.54 -39.83 -18.86
N GLY A 335 0.75 -39.24 -17.68
CA GLY A 335 1.53 -38.01 -17.49
C GLY A 335 0.86 -36.72 -17.93
N GLN A 336 -0.44 -36.75 -18.28
CA GLN A 336 -1.18 -35.56 -18.69
C GLN A 336 -1.90 -34.94 -17.50
N TRP A 337 -1.82 -33.62 -17.35
CA TRP A 337 -2.65 -32.84 -16.41
C TRP A 337 -4.03 -32.61 -17.02
N ASN A 338 -4.77 -33.71 -17.23
CA ASN A 338 -6.07 -33.70 -17.86
C ASN A 338 -6.94 -34.80 -17.24
N TYR A 339 -7.92 -34.43 -16.43
CA TYR A 339 -8.68 -35.36 -15.63
C TYR A 339 -9.44 -36.39 -16.47
N PRO A 340 -10.19 -36.02 -17.54
CA PRO A 340 -10.88 -37.00 -18.41
C PRO A 340 -9.99 -38.09 -19.02
N THR A 341 -8.72 -37.80 -19.26
CA THR A 341 -7.78 -38.74 -19.92
C THR A 341 -6.80 -39.38 -18.95
N ASN A 342 -6.66 -38.86 -17.73
CA ASN A 342 -5.69 -39.35 -16.74
C ASN A 342 -6.24 -39.40 -15.30
N GLU A 343 -7.51 -39.76 -15.14
CA GLU A 343 -8.21 -39.75 -13.85
C GLU A 343 -7.44 -40.52 -12.76
N GLU A 344 -7.07 -41.79 -13.03
CA GLU A 344 -6.41 -42.65 -12.07
C GLU A 344 -4.99 -42.14 -11.72
N GLY A 345 -4.26 -41.61 -12.69
CA GLY A 345 -2.95 -41.03 -12.47
C GLY A 345 -3.01 -39.80 -11.54
N LEU A 346 -3.97 -38.91 -11.78
CA LEU A 346 -4.17 -37.72 -10.95
C LEU A 346 -4.68 -38.06 -9.55
N LYS A 347 -5.61 -39.03 -9.42
CA LYS A 347 -6.05 -39.53 -8.11
C LYS A 347 -4.88 -40.08 -7.30
N LYS A 348 -4.03 -40.89 -7.92
CA LYS A 348 -2.84 -41.41 -7.26
C LYS A 348 -1.89 -40.29 -6.82
N PHE A 349 -1.65 -39.31 -7.70
CA PHE A 349 -0.81 -38.14 -7.38
C PHE A 349 -1.33 -37.39 -6.16
N TRP A 350 -2.63 -37.13 -6.09
CA TRP A 350 -3.26 -36.48 -4.96
C TRP A 350 -3.26 -37.32 -3.69
N THR A 351 -3.53 -38.61 -3.80
CA THR A 351 -3.47 -39.54 -2.67
C THR A 351 -2.08 -39.59 -2.04
N ASP A 352 -1.02 -39.67 -2.84
CA ASP A 352 0.35 -39.64 -2.34
C ASP A 352 0.68 -38.34 -1.58
N GLY A 353 0.13 -37.21 -2.03
CA GLY A 353 0.26 -35.91 -1.33
C GLY A 353 -0.44 -35.92 0.03
N ILE A 354 -1.67 -36.41 0.08
CA ILE A 354 -2.46 -36.49 1.32
C ILE A 354 -1.82 -37.46 2.31
N GLU A 355 -1.39 -38.66 1.87
CA GLU A 355 -0.73 -39.64 2.71
C GLU A 355 0.53 -39.07 3.40
N ARG A 356 1.34 -38.30 2.64
CA ARG A 356 2.52 -37.63 3.17
C ARG A 356 2.23 -36.61 4.24
N ASN A 357 1.11 -35.90 4.11
CA ASN A 357 0.80 -34.71 4.93
C ASN A 357 -0.30 -34.92 5.98
N LYS A 358 -0.96 -36.07 6.04
CA LYS A 358 -2.14 -36.36 6.88
C LYS A 358 -1.98 -36.12 8.39
N ASN A 359 -0.74 -36.11 8.88
CA ASN A 359 -0.43 -35.91 10.28
C ASN A 359 -0.10 -34.43 10.65
N TYR A 360 -0.06 -33.53 9.66
CA TYR A 360 0.25 -32.12 9.86
C TYR A 360 -1.00 -31.25 9.71
N GLU A 361 -1.06 -30.15 10.47
CA GLU A 361 -2.18 -29.22 10.41
C GLU A 361 -2.20 -28.46 9.08
N SER A 362 -3.22 -28.71 8.26
CA SER A 362 -3.31 -28.16 6.90
C SER A 362 -4.74 -27.75 6.53
N ILE A 363 -4.86 -26.81 5.59
CA ILE A 363 -6.09 -26.54 4.87
C ILE A 363 -5.89 -27.05 3.43
N VAL A 364 -6.73 -27.99 3.02
CA VAL A 364 -6.59 -28.65 1.72
C VAL A 364 -7.28 -27.83 0.63
N THR A 365 -6.52 -27.39 -0.37
CA THR A 365 -7.06 -26.82 -1.60
C THR A 365 -7.71 -27.92 -2.42
N VAL A 366 -8.99 -27.75 -2.77
CA VAL A 366 -9.75 -28.68 -3.66
C VAL A 366 -10.05 -28.03 -5.00
N GLY A 367 -10.47 -28.83 -5.97
CA GLY A 367 -10.69 -28.40 -7.34
C GLY A 367 -9.47 -28.65 -8.24
N MET A 368 -9.46 -28.06 -9.40
CA MET A 368 -8.38 -28.19 -10.38
C MET A 368 -8.40 -27.00 -11.33
N ARG A 369 -7.21 -26.48 -11.65
CA ARG A 369 -6.94 -25.59 -12.78
C ARG A 369 -6.04 -26.32 -13.80
N GLY A 370 -5.58 -25.62 -14.81
CA GLY A 370 -4.62 -26.18 -15.77
C GLY A 370 -3.20 -26.30 -15.21
N ASP A 371 -2.31 -26.91 -15.98
CA ASP A 371 -0.90 -27.01 -15.64
C ASP A 371 -0.21 -25.63 -15.78
N GLY A 372 0.41 -25.11 -14.74
CA GLY A 372 1.09 -23.81 -14.74
C GLY A 372 0.18 -22.58 -14.57
N ASP A 373 -0.82 -22.64 -13.70
CA ASP A 373 -1.73 -21.52 -13.37
C ASP A 373 -2.52 -20.95 -14.55
N VAL A 374 -2.97 -21.82 -15.43
CA VAL A 374 -3.86 -21.50 -16.55
C VAL A 374 -5.23 -22.14 -16.33
N ALA A 375 -6.21 -21.73 -17.12
CA ALA A 375 -7.51 -22.42 -17.12
C ALA A 375 -7.35 -23.91 -17.48
N MET A 376 -8.15 -24.75 -16.83
CA MET A 376 -8.13 -26.20 -17.18
C MET A 376 -8.56 -26.41 -18.64
N PRO A 377 -8.11 -27.53 -19.29
CA PRO A 377 -8.55 -27.89 -20.64
C PRO A 377 -10.08 -27.94 -20.73
N ASP A 378 -10.64 -27.32 -21.77
CA ASP A 378 -12.09 -27.26 -21.97
C ASP A 378 -12.68 -28.68 -22.17
N ALA A 379 -13.64 -29.04 -21.33
CA ALA A 379 -14.32 -30.35 -21.39
C ALA A 379 -15.55 -30.35 -22.34
N GLY A 380 -15.77 -29.28 -23.09
CA GLY A 380 -16.92 -29.10 -23.99
C GLY A 380 -17.86 -27.98 -23.56
N GLY A 381 -17.32 -26.88 -23.08
CA GLY A 381 -18.00 -25.66 -22.69
C GLY A 381 -18.40 -25.60 -21.22
N LEU A 382 -18.98 -24.46 -20.83
CA LEU A 382 -19.23 -24.07 -19.44
C LEU A 382 -19.90 -25.17 -18.60
N GLU A 383 -20.98 -25.76 -19.08
CA GLU A 383 -21.73 -26.79 -18.35
C GLU A 383 -20.96 -28.11 -18.23
N ALA A 384 -20.11 -28.44 -19.21
CA ALA A 384 -19.25 -29.63 -19.14
C ALA A 384 -18.12 -29.40 -18.14
N ASN A 385 -17.50 -28.22 -18.15
CA ASN A 385 -16.46 -27.81 -17.21
C ASN A 385 -16.98 -27.82 -15.76
N LYS A 386 -18.18 -27.31 -15.50
CA LYS A 386 -18.82 -27.37 -14.18
C LYS A 386 -18.98 -28.82 -13.70
N ARG A 387 -19.60 -29.69 -14.52
CA ARG A 387 -19.79 -31.12 -14.16
C ARG A 387 -18.45 -31.83 -13.90
N LEU A 388 -17.44 -31.52 -14.70
CA LEU A 388 -16.11 -32.08 -14.51
C LEU A 388 -15.49 -31.65 -13.16
N LEU A 389 -15.58 -30.38 -12.82
CA LEU A 389 -15.08 -29.84 -11.54
C LEU A 389 -15.84 -30.42 -10.34
N GLU A 390 -17.16 -30.54 -10.43
CA GLU A 390 -17.99 -31.18 -9.39
C GLU A 390 -17.55 -32.64 -9.16
N LYS A 391 -17.27 -33.38 -10.25
CA LYS A 391 -16.70 -34.73 -10.14
C LYS A 391 -15.31 -34.73 -9.48
N ILE A 392 -14.42 -33.87 -9.93
CA ILE A 392 -13.06 -33.77 -9.38
C ILE A 392 -13.11 -33.51 -7.86
N ILE A 393 -13.90 -32.52 -7.43
CA ILE A 393 -14.04 -32.19 -6.01
C ILE A 393 -14.63 -33.38 -5.23
N THR A 394 -15.58 -34.10 -5.79
CA THR A 394 -16.16 -35.29 -5.17
C THR A 394 -15.09 -36.36 -4.96
N ASP A 395 -14.29 -36.65 -6.00
CA ASP A 395 -13.24 -37.67 -5.95
C ASP A 395 -12.10 -37.28 -4.98
N GLN A 396 -11.70 -36.01 -4.97
CA GLN A 396 -10.73 -35.47 -3.99
C GLN A 396 -11.26 -35.61 -2.55
N ARG A 397 -12.52 -35.30 -2.30
CA ARG A 397 -13.13 -35.45 -0.97
C ARG A 397 -13.26 -36.93 -0.56
N GLN A 398 -13.44 -37.83 -1.49
CA GLN A 398 -13.36 -39.27 -1.22
C GLN A 398 -11.97 -39.66 -0.73
N ILE A 399 -10.91 -39.18 -1.40
CA ILE A 399 -9.51 -39.41 -0.97
C ILE A 399 -9.33 -38.85 0.46
N LEU A 400 -9.81 -37.67 0.78
CA LEU A 400 -9.72 -37.10 2.12
C LEU A 400 -10.46 -37.96 3.17
N ALA A 401 -11.64 -38.47 2.83
CA ALA A 401 -12.42 -39.32 3.71
C ALA A 401 -11.73 -40.68 4.00
N GLU A 402 -11.07 -41.25 3.02
CA GLU A 402 -10.38 -42.51 3.10
C GLU A 402 -9.05 -42.43 3.88
N HIS A 403 -8.31 -41.30 3.73
CA HIS A 403 -6.93 -41.20 4.20
C HIS A 403 -6.72 -40.31 5.42
N ILE A 404 -7.65 -39.36 5.72
CA ILE A 404 -7.55 -38.47 6.89
C ILE A 404 -8.67 -38.74 7.89
N ASN A 405 -9.92 -38.51 7.50
CA ASN A 405 -11.07 -38.65 8.41
C ASN A 405 -12.35 -39.00 7.63
N PRO A 406 -13.05 -40.09 7.98
CA PRO A 406 -14.31 -40.46 7.34
C PRO A 406 -15.37 -39.37 7.39
N GLU A 407 -15.36 -38.55 8.45
CA GLU A 407 -16.18 -37.34 8.53
C GLU A 407 -15.46 -36.17 7.82
N VAL A 408 -15.50 -36.17 6.49
CA VAL A 408 -14.76 -35.22 5.63
C VAL A 408 -15.08 -33.76 5.95
N THR A 409 -16.23 -33.46 6.56
CA THR A 409 -16.64 -32.13 7.02
C THR A 409 -15.78 -31.61 8.19
N LYS A 410 -15.03 -32.47 8.85
CA LYS A 410 -14.06 -32.08 9.90
C LYS A 410 -12.70 -31.68 9.36
N ILE A 411 -12.43 -31.95 8.09
CA ILE A 411 -11.17 -31.61 7.42
C ILE A 411 -11.30 -30.21 6.84
N PRO A 412 -10.46 -29.23 7.23
CA PRO A 412 -10.49 -27.90 6.63
C PRO A 412 -10.16 -27.95 5.13
N GLN A 413 -11.04 -27.42 4.30
CA GLN A 413 -10.92 -27.37 2.86
C GLN A 413 -11.22 -25.97 2.35
N LEU A 414 -10.57 -25.58 1.27
CA LEU A 414 -10.88 -24.34 0.56
C LEU A 414 -10.97 -24.59 -0.94
N TRP A 415 -11.72 -23.73 -1.62
CA TRP A 415 -11.70 -23.57 -3.07
C TRP A 415 -11.57 -22.10 -3.42
N ALA A 416 -10.49 -21.75 -4.11
CA ALA A 416 -10.20 -20.38 -4.51
C ALA A 416 -10.97 -20.02 -5.79
N LEU A 417 -11.77 -18.97 -5.72
CA LEU A 417 -12.57 -18.45 -6.81
C LEU A 417 -11.76 -17.47 -7.67
N PHE A 418 -10.60 -17.92 -8.15
CA PHE A 418 -9.68 -17.12 -8.92
C PHE A 418 -10.02 -17.18 -10.42
N THR A 419 -9.95 -16.05 -11.11
CA THR A 419 -10.17 -15.90 -12.56
C THR A 419 -11.44 -16.62 -13.09
N GLU A 420 -11.28 -17.63 -13.96
CA GLU A 420 -12.39 -18.39 -14.57
C GLU A 420 -13.18 -19.25 -13.56
N VAL A 421 -12.55 -19.62 -12.46
CA VAL A 421 -13.18 -20.48 -11.43
C VAL A 421 -14.38 -19.76 -10.79
N GLN A 422 -14.27 -18.43 -10.57
CA GLN A 422 -15.41 -17.64 -10.10
C GLN A 422 -16.58 -17.69 -11.08
N GLN A 423 -16.32 -17.67 -12.39
CA GLN A 423 -17.38 -17.75 -13.40
C GLN A 423 -18.14 -19.08 -13.36
N TYR A 424 -17.42 -20.20 -13.12
CA TYR A 424 -18.06 -21.50 -12.94
C TYR A 424 -18.96 -21.50 -11.70
N TYR A 425 -18.50 -20.90 -10.62
CA TYR A 425 -19.28 -20.77 -9.39
C TYR A 425 -20.52 -19.88 -9.59
N ASP A 426 -20.36 -18.69 -10.16
CA ASP A 426 -21.44 -17.75 -10.44
C ASP A 426 -22.46 -18.32 -11.45
N ALA A 427 -22.02 -19.20 -12.35
CA ALA A 427 -22.89 -19.96 -13.26
C ALA A 427 -23.60 -21.15 -12.58
N GLY A 428 -23.48 -21.30 -11.25
CA GLY A 428 -24.23 -22.28 -10.46
C GLY A 428 -23.54 -23.63 -10.26
N LEU A 429 -22.20 -23.71 -10.35
CA LEU A 429 -21.45 -24.88 -9.90
C LEU A 429 -21.76 -25.16 -8.43
N LYS A 430 -22.03 -26.41 -8.08
CA LYS A 430 -22.37 -26.84 -6.73
C LYS A 430 -21.13 -27.25 -5.96
N LEU A 431 -20.88 -26.56 -4.85
CA LEU A 431 -19.80 -26.84 -3.93
C LEU A 431 -20.36 -27.31 -2.58
N PRO A 432 -19.83 -28.39 -1.95
CA PRO A 432 -20.22 -28.80 -0.61
C PRO A 432 -20.14 -27.66 0.42
N ASP A 433 -21.08 -27.61 1.32
CA ASP A 433 -21.31 -26.48 2.22
C ASP A 433 -20.14 -26.21 3.19
N ASP A 434 -19.41 -27.25 3.55
CA ASP A 434 -18.25 -27.23 4.43
C ASP A 434 -16.93 -26.78 3.79
N VAL A 435 -16.89 -26.67 2.46
CA VAL A 435 -15.72 -26.11 1.75
C VAL A 435 -15.75 -24.59 1.82
N THR A 436 -14.66 -23.99 2.28
CA THR A 436 -14.51 -22.52 2.35
C THR A 436 -14.48 -21.91 0.95
N LEU A 437 -15.30 -20.91 0.71
CA LEU A 437 -15.22 -20.07 -0.49
C LEU A 437 -14.12 -19.03 -0.30
N LEU A 438 -13.04 -19.11 -1.07
CA LEU A 438 -11.97 -18.13 -1.03
C LEU A 438 -12.12 -17.17 -2.21
N PHE A 439 -12.71 -16.02 -1.96
CA PHE A 439 -12.88 -14.96 -2.96
C PHE A 439 -11.55 -14.24 -3.18
N CYS A 440 -11.41 -13.62 -4.35
CA CYS A 440 -10.18 -12.91 -4.74
C CYS A 440 -10.49 -11.46 -5.07
N ASP A 441 -9.44 -10.63 -5.00
CA ASP A 441 -9.44 -9.30 -5.59
C ASP A 441 -9.25 -9.38 -7.12
N ASP A 442 -9.10 -8.22 -7.73
CA ASP A 442 -8.89 -8.05 -9.17
C ASP A 442 -7.41 -8.09 -9.59
N ASN A 443 -6.56 -8.66 -8.75
CA ASN A 443 -5.09 -8.65 -8.85
C ASN A 443 -4.43 -7.29 -8.60
N VAL A 444 -5.20 -6.25 -8.27
CA VAL A 444 -4.69 -4.88 -8.03
C VAL A 444 -5.24 -4.28 -6.73
N GLY A 445 -5.86 -5.11 -5.91
CA GLY A 445 -6.34 -4.77 -4.57
C GLY A 445 -7.78 -4.27 -4.51
N ASP A 446 -8.63 -4.50 -5.53
CA ASP A 446 -10.07 -4.28 -5.47
C ASP A 446 -10.83 -5.60 -5.42
N LEU A 447 -11.62 -5.84 -4.36
CA LEU A 447 -12.37 -7.09 -4.19
C LEU A 447 -13.40 -7.27 -5.29
N ARG A 448 -13.36 -8.43 -5.96
CA ARG A 448 -14.26 -8.75 -7.09
C ARG A 448 -15.65 -9.17 -6.68
N ARG A 449 -15.73 -9.88 -5.54
CA ARG A 449 -16.96 -10.49 -5.08
C ARG A 449 -16.85 -10.80 -3.58
N LEU A 450 -17.99 -10.65 -2.89
CA LEU A 450 -18.12 -11.00 -1.48
C LEU A 450 -19.32 -11.95 -1.28
N PRO A 451 -19.38 -12.66 -0.14
CA PRO A 451 -20.44 -13.62 0.08
C PRO A 451 -21.81 -12.95 0.19
N THR A 452 -22.78 -13.48 -0.52
CA THR A 452 -24.19 -13.12 -0.38
C THR A 452 -24.74 -13.53 1.00
N PRO A 453 -25.89 -13.01 1.43
CA PRO A 453 -26.52 -13.42 2.70
C PRO A 453 -26.72 -14.94 2.82
N GLU A 454 -26.99 -15.63 1.71
CA GLU A 454 -27.15 -17.09 1.70
C GLU A 454 -25.81 -17.81 1.86
N GLU A 455 -24.77 -17.34 1.17
CA GLU A 455 -23.43 -17.92 1.25
C GLU A 455 -22.79 -17.75 2.63
N ARG A 456 -23.15 -16.69 3.37
CA ARG A 456 -22.70 -16.49 4.76
C ARG A 456 -23.19 -17.57 5.73
N LYS A 457 -24.24 -18.32 5.36
CA LYS A 457 -24.77 -19.43 6.18
C LYS A 457 -23.99 -20.72 6.02
N ARG A 458 -23.09 -20.81 5.04
CA ARG A 458 -22.26 -21.99 4.78
C ARG A 458 -21.37 -22.31 6.01
N SER A 459 -21.26 -23.58 6.35
CA SER A 459 -20.41 -24.03 7.47
C SER A 459 -18.92 -23.86 7.20
N GLY A 460 -18.51 -23.96 5.92
CA GLY A 460 -17.15 -23.67 5.48
C GLY A 460 -16.78 -22.19 5.57
N GLY A 461 -17.79 -21.31 5.53
CA GLY A 461 -17.57 -19.85 5.54
C GLY A 461 -16.93 -19.31 4.28
N ALA A 462 -16.45 -18.08 4.36
CA ALA A 462 -15.79 -17.38 3.26
C ALA A 462 -14.48 -16.73 3.69
N GLY A 463 -13.57 -16.53 2.75
CA GLY A 463 -12.30 -15.88 2.95
C GLY A 463 -11.90 -15.02 1.76
N ILE A 464 -10.74 -14.34 1.89
CA ILE A 464 -10.16 -13.45 0.87
C ILE A 464 -8.73 -13.88 0.56
N TYR A 465 -8.43 -13.95 -0.74
CA TYR A 465 -7.09 -13.95 -1.30
C TYR A 465 -6.83 -12.57 -1.92
N PHE A 466 -5.91 -11.81 -1.31
CA PHE A 466 -5.64 -10.41 -1.59
C PHE A 466 -4.24 -10.25 -2.18
N HIS A 467 -4.04 -9.32 -3.14
CA HIS A 467 -2.73 -9.10 -3.78
C HIS A 467 -2.10 -7.79 -3.30
N MET A 468 -0.90 -7.90 -2.73
CA MET A 468 0.03 -6.78 -2.49
C MET A 468 1.16 -6.76 -3.52
N ASP A 469 1.34 -7.88 -4.19
CA ASP A 469 2.26 -8.17 -5.26
C ASP A 469 1.55 -9.02 -6.30
N MET A 470 1.91 -8.90 -7.59
CA MET A 470 1.31 -9.68 -8.65
C MET A 470 2.27 -9.90 -9.83
N HIS A 471 2.42 -11.17 -10.21
CA HIS A 471 2.96 -11.58 -11.49
C HIS A 471 1.82 -12.05 -12.39
N GLY A 472 1.32 -11.18 -13.29
CA GLY A 472 0.19 -11.55 -14.15
C GLY A 472 -0.61 -10.35 -14.67
N GLY A 473 -1.75 -10.65 -15.29
CA GLY A 473 -2.66 -9.63 -15.79
C GLY A 473 -3.47 -8.94 -14.68
N PRO A 474 -3.86 -7.65 -14.86
CA PRO A 474 -3.69 -6.86 -16.08
C PRO A 474 -2.26 -6.33 -16.29
N PHE A 475 -1.44 -6.26 -15.25
CA PHE A 475 0.00 -5.93 -15.28
C PHE A 475 0.67 -6.42 -14.01
N SER A 476 1.94 -6.81 -14.11
CA SER A 476 2.76 -7.17 -12.97
C SER A 476 3.25 -5.94 -12.21
N TYR A 477 3.35 -6.06 -10.88
CA TYR A 477 3.96 -5.10 -9.98
C TYR A 477 4.59 -5.86 -8.82
N GLN A 478 5.93 -5.90 -8.79
CA GLN A 478 6.70 -6.85 -7.99
C GLN A 478 7.91 -6.18 -7.31
N TRP A 479 8.13 -4.88 -7.52
CA TRP A 479 9.38 -4.24 -7.11
C TRP A 479 9.30 -3.64 -5.70
N LEU A 480 8.52 -2.56 -5.49
CA LEU A 480 8.43 -1.87 -4.21
C LEU A 480 6.97 -1.70 -3.78
N ASN A 481 6.76 -1.47 -2.47
CA ASN A 481 5.42 -1.33 -1.91
C ASN A 481 4.58 -0.27 -2.64
N SER A 482 3.49 -0.71 -3.22
CA SER A 482 2.49 0.11 -3.90
C SER A 482 1.07 -0.12 -3.37
N SER A 483 0.97 -0.63 -2.12
CA SER A 483 -0.28 -0.98 -1.43
C SER A 483 -0.51 -0.05 -0.24
N PRO A 484 -1.16 1.12 -0.43
CA PRO A 484 -1.42 2.07 0.65
C PRO A 484 -2.34 1.49 1.72
N LEU A 485 -2.05 1.73 2.99
CA LEU A 485 -2.86 1.20 4.11
C LEU A 485 -4.32 1.64 4.07
N PRO A 486 -4.70 2.89 3.66
CA PRO A 486 -6.10 3.26 3.52
C PRO A 486 -6.87 2.39 2.52
N LYS A 487 -6.22 1.94 1.42
CA LYS A 487 -6.83 1.02 0.44
C LYS A 487 -7.03 -0.38 1.04
N ILE A 488 -6.01 -0.91 1.73
CA ILE A 488 -6.13 -2.20 2.41
C ILE A 488 -7.24 -2.14 3.46
N GLN A 489 -7.28 -1.07 4.25
CA GLN A 489 -8.31 -0.89 5.29
C GLN A 489 -9.71 -0.87 4.70
N GLU A 490 -9.95 -0.09 3.67
CA GLU A 490 -11.26 0.03 3.02
C GLU A 490 -11.71 -1.31 2.46
N GLN A 491 -10.88 -2.00 1.66
CA GLN A 491 -11.25 -3.27 1.02
C GLN A 491 -11.40 -4.41 2.04
N MET A 492 -10.53 -4.49 3.04
CA MET A 492 -10.63 -5.53 4.06
C MET A 492 -11.73 -5.26 5.08
N ASN A 493 -12.12 -3.99 5.27
CA ASN A 493 -13.34 -3.65 6.00
C ASN A 493 -14.58 -4.17 5.27
N LEU A 494 -14.66 -4.03 3.94
CA LEU A 494 -15.72 -4.65 3.14
C LEU A 494 -15.74 -6.17 3.36
N ALA A 495 -14.59 -6.83 3.27
CA ALA A 495 -14.50 -8.28 3.49
C ALA A 495 -15.06 -8.70 4.87
N TYR A 496 -14.69 -7.97 5.91
CA TYR A 496 -15.14 -8.22 7.28
C TYR A 496 -16.64 -8.00 7.45
N GLU A 497 -17.16 -6.85 7.03
CA GLU A 497 -18.57 -6.48 7.15
C GLU A 497 -19.49 -7.41 6.34
N TYR A 498 -19.01 -7.93 5.21
CA TYR A 498 -19.71 -8.94 4.41
C TYR A 498 -19.49 -10.39 4.87
N GLY A 499 -18.77 -10.61 5.98
CA GLY A 499 -18.64 -11.90 6.64
C GLY A 499 -17.60 -12.86 6.03
N ALA A 500 -16.65 -12.36 5.26
CA ALA A 500 -15.51 -13.15 4.77
C ALA A 500 -14.44 -13.24 5.87
N THR A 501 -14.70 -14.02 6.93
CA THR A 501 -13.88 -14.07 8.16
C THR A 501 -13.20 -15.42 8.40
N ARG A 502 -13.26 -16.35 7.41
CA ARG A 502 -12.65 -17.67 7.59
C ARG A 502 -11.16 -17.68 7.32
N ILE A 503 -10.74 -17.08 6.20
CA ILE A 503 -9.35 -17.02 5.75
C ILE A 503 -9.08 -15.63 5.18
N TRP A 504 -8.00 -14.99 5.63
CA TRP A 504 -7.39 -13.87 4.94
C TRP A 504 -5.95 -14.25 4.60
N ILE A 505 -5.63 -14.28 3.32
CA ILE A 505 -4.29 -14.57 2.81
C ILE A 505 -3.87 -13.52 1.80
N ALA A 506 -2.69 -12.93 1.99
CA ALA A 506 -2.14 -11.93 1.08
C ALA A 506 -1.01 -12.52 0.24
N ASN A 507 -1.08 -12.36 -1.07
CA ASN A 507 0.07 -12.52 -1.96
C ASN A 507 1.03 -11.38 -1.70
N VAL A 508 2.26 -11.71 -1.29
CA VAL A 508 3.29 -10.75 -0.91
C VAL A 508 4.58 -10.93 -1.73
N GLY A 509 4.51 -11.69 -2.84
CA GLY A 509 5.66 -11.95 -3.69
C GLY A 509 6.84 -12.48 -2.88
N ASP A 510 7.87 -11.67 -2.72
CA ASP A 510 9.11 -11.96 -2.01
C ASP A 510 9.12 -11.59 -0.51
N LEU A 511 8.03 -11.12 0.08
CA LEU A 511 7.90 -10.58 1.43
C LEU A 511 8.51 -9.18 1.60
N LYS A 512 9.71 -8.94 1.10
CA LYS A 512 10.35 -7.62 1.12
C LYS A 512 10.14 -6.91 -0.23
N PRO A 513 9.90 -5.59 -0.20
CA PRO A 513 9.76 -4.67 0.94
C PRO A 513 8.29 -4.37 1.31
N LEU A 514 7.53 -5.37 1.71
CA LEU A 514 6.10 -5.26 2.04
C LEU A 514 5.81 -5.37 3.54
N GLU A 515 6.81 -5.12 4.38
CA GLU A 515 6.73 -5.30 5.84
C GLU A 515 5.54 -4.55 6.46
N VAL A 516 5.37 -3.28 6.12
CA VAL A 516 4.32 -2.41 6.68
C VAL A 516 2.91 -2.87 6.29
N PRO A 517 2.59 -3.10 5.00
CA PRO A 517 1.26 -3.56 4.61
C PRO A 517 0.97 -5.00 5.08
N ILE A 518 1.96 -5.89 5.14
CA ILE A 518 1.80 -7.26 5.69
C ILE A 518 1.38 -7.19 7.15
N GLU A 519 2.10 -6.44 7.98
CA GLU A 519 1.76 -6.32 9.39
C GLU A 519 0.37 -5.72 9.57
N PHE A 520 0.05 -4.64 8.87
CA PHE A 520 -1.27 -4.01 8.95
C PHE A 520 -2.40 -4.99 8.60
N PHE A 521 -2.26 -5.71 7.50
CA PHE A 521 -3.24 -6.70 7.04
C PHE A 521 -3.50 -7.80 8.10
N ILE A 522 -2.43 -8.35 8.67
CA ILE A 522 -2.53 -9.42 9.68
C ILE A 522 -3.11 -8.87 11.00
N ARG A 523 -2.67 -7.69 11.45
CA ARG A 523 -3.21 -7.04 12.65
C ARG A 523 -4.68 -6.68 12.48
N MET A 524 -5.09 -6.24 11.28
CA MET A 524 -6.49 -6.00 10.96
C MET A 524 -7.30 -7.29 10.97
N ALA A 525 -6.77 -8.39 10.43
CA ALA A 525 -7.42 -9.70 10.50
C ALA A 525 -7.58 -10.22 11.95
N TRP A 526 -6.65 -9.84 12.83
CA TRP A 526 -6.75 -10.13 14.26
C TRP A 526 -7.87 -9.34 14.95
N ASN A 527 -7.91 -8.02 14.75
CA ASN A 527 -8.89 -7.13 15.37
C ASN A 527 -9.31 -5.98 14.44
N PRO A 528 -10.26 -6.20 13.52
CA PRO A 528 -10.74 -5.17 12.60
C PRO A 528 -11.32 -3.93 13.30
N ALA A 529 -11.96 -4.12 14.45
CA ALA A 529 -12.56 -3.01 15.20
C ALA A 529 -11.52 -1.99 15.73
N ALA A 530 -10.25 -2.41 15.89
CA ALA A 530 -9.16 -1.51 16.26
C ALA A 530 -8.50 -0.83 15.04
N MET A 531 -8.76 -1.31 13.82
CA MET A 531 -8.14 -0.84 12.58
C MET A 531 -9.17 -0.10 11.71
N THR A 532 -9.80 0.94 12.26
CA THR A 532 -10.80 1.74 11.55
C THR A 532 -10.15 2.67 10.51
N LYS A 533 -10.94 3.18 9.56
CA LYS A 533 -10.49 4.16 8.57
C LYS A 533 -9.82 5.41 9.19
N ASP A 534 -10.33 5.85 10.34
CA ASP A 534 -9.78 6.98 11.09
C ASP A 534 -8.57 6.59 11.96
N GLY A 535 -8.34 5.30 12.15
CA GLY A 535 -7.24 4.72 12.93
C GLY A 535 -5.96 4.46 12.15
N VAL A 536 -5.99 4.51 10.80
CA VAL A 536 -4.81 4.18 9.96
C VAL A 536 -3.62 5.06 10.27
N ALA A 537 -3.80 6.38 10.31
CA ALA A 537 -2.70 7.31 10.63
C ALA A 537 -2.13 7.08 12.05
N GLN A 538 -2.98 6.76 13.01
CA GLN A 538 -2.58 6.41 14.37
C GLN A 538 -1.80 5.09 14.41
N TYR A 539 -2.19 4.11 13.61
CA TYR A 539 -1.44 2.86 13.46
C TYR A 539 -0.04 3.11 12.91
N GLN A 540 0.09 3.90 11.84
CA GLN A 540 1.38 4.24 11.23
C GLN A 540 2.30 4.98 12.21
N LEU A 541 1.74 5.91 12.98
CA LEU A 541 2.51 6.61 14.01
C LEU A 541 3.04 5.65 15.09
N ARG A 542 2.19 4.74 15.59
CA ARG A 542 2.60 3.75 16.60
C ARG A 542 3.62 2.74 16.05
N TRP A 543 3.48 2.36 14.77
CA TRP A 543 4.46 1.53 14.09
C TRP A 543 5.82 2.24 14.06
N ALA A 544 5.85 3.49 13.62
CA ALA A 544 7.09 4.26 13.57
C ALA A 544 7.70 4.50 14.97
N GLU A 545 6.86 4.72 16.00
CA GLU A 545 7.32 4.81 17.41
C GLU A 545 7.98 3.51 17.88
N ARG A 546 7.40 2.36 17.54
CA ARG A 546 7.95 1.06 17.94
C ARG A 546 9.29 0.79 17.26
N GLU A 547 9.42 1.09 15.97
CA GLU A 547 10.62 0.75 15.21
C GLU A 547 11.79 1.74 15.45
N PHE A 548 11.50 3.03 15.60
CA PHE A 548 12.51 4.08 15.59
C PHE A 548 12.46 5.01 16.81
N GLY A 549 11.56 4.77 17.75
CA GLY A 549 11.36 5.63 18.90
C GLY A 549 10.51 6.87 18.62
N LYS A 550 10.19 7.64 19.68
CA LYS A 550 9.21 8.73 19.63
C LYS A 550 9.68 9.98 18.91
N GLU A 551 10.99 10.22 18.90
CA GLU A 551 11.56 11.50 18.47
C GLU A 551 11.22 11.84 17.02
N HIS A 552 11.33 10.83 16.12
CA HIS A 552 11.11 10.98 14.68
C HIS A 552 9.88 10.27 14.15
N ALA A 553 9.08 9.66 15.03
CA ALA A 553 7.97 8.79 14.63
C ALA A 553 6.95 9.46 13.70
N ALA A 554 6.59 10.72 13.99
CA ALA A 554 5.60 11.44 13.18
C ALA A 554 6.12 11.74 11.75
N GLU A 555 7.42 12.09 11.63
CA GLU A 555 8.03 12.35 10.33
C GLU A 555 8.20 11.05 9.52
N ILE A 556 8.59 9.96 10.18
CA ILE A 556 8.73 8.63 9.56
C ILE A 556 7.37 8.12 9.08
N ALA A 557 6.34 8.22 9.93
CA ALA A 557 4.97 7.83 9.55
C ALA A 557 4.46 8.63 8.35
N ASP A 558 4.72 9.95 8.29
CA ASP A 558 4.38 10.82 7.15
C ASP A 558 5.07 10.36 5.86
N ILE A 559 6.39 10.06 5.92
CA ILE A 559 7.16 9.60 4.76
C ILE A 559 6.61 8.25 4.26
N VAL A 560 6.44 7.27 5.16
CA VAL A 560 5.97 5.93 4.81
C VAL A 560 4.55 5.97 4.23
N SER A 561 3.66 6.78 4.81
CA SER A 561 2.32 6.98 4.27
C SER A 561 2.35 7.57 2.86
N LYS A 562 3.17 8.61 2.66
CA LYS A 562 3.23 9.33 1.39
C LYS A 562 3.87 8.53 0.27
N TYR A 563 5.00 7.83 0.51
CA TYR A 563 5.60 7.04 -0.56
C TYR A 563 4.66 5.92 -1.01
N ALA A 564 4.00 5.23 -0.07
CA ALA A 564 3.02 4.20 -0.39
C ALA A 564 1.82 4.77 -1.15
N LYS A 565 1.32 5.95 -0.75
CA LYS A 565 0.26 6.66 -1.45
C LYS A 565 0.66 7.03 -2.88
N TYR A 566 1.83 7.62 -3.08
CA TYR A 566 2.29 8.04 -4.40
C TYR A 566 2.50 6.85 -5.33
N ASN A 567 3.05 5.73 -4.83
CA ASN A 567 3.12 4.47 -5.56
C ASN A 567 1.74 3.87 -5.83
N GLY A 568 0.79 4.03 -4.92
CA GLY A 568 -0.60 3.63 -5.12
C GLY A 568 -1.34 4.50 -6.14
N ILE A 569 -1.00 5.79 -6.25
CA ILE A 569 -1.53 6.67 -7.31
C ILE A 569 -1.19 6.10 -8.68
N ARG A 570 0.08 5.79 -8.91
CA ARG A 570 0.57 5.12 -10.10
C ARG A 570 1.68 4.17 -9.70
N LYS A 571 1.45 2.87 -9.90
CA LYS A 571 2.46 1.86 -9.55
C LYS A 571 3.77 2.09 -10.31
N PRO A 572 4.93 1.99 -9.63
CA PRO A 572 6.25 2.23 -10.24
C PRO A 572 6.48 1.46 -11.52
N ASP A 573 6.09 0.18 -11.54
CA ASP A 573 6.28 -0.75 -12.65
C ASP A 573 5.57 -0.31 -13.95
N VAL A 574 4.52 0.48 -13.86
CA VAL A 574 3.76 0.97 -15.01
C VAL A 574 3.92 2.47 -15.26
N LEU A 575 4.97 3.09 -14.70
CA LEU A 575 5.38 4.44 -15.06
C LEU A 575 5.98 4.47 -16.47
N ASN A 576 5.82 5.61 -17.14
CA ASN A 576 6.46 5.88 -18.42
C ASN A 576 6.53 7.40 -18.66
N PRO A 577 7.28 7.89 -19.68
CA PRO A 577 7.48 9.32 -19.91
C PRO A 577 6.22 10.14 -20.24
N THR A 578 5.06 9.50 -20.47
CA THR A 578 3.83 10.16 -20.93
C THR A 578 2.69 10.09 -19.91
N VAL A 579 2.92 9.54 -18.71
CA VAL A 579 1.88 9.39 -17.68
C VAL A 579 1.38 10.74 -17.20
N PHE A 580 2.30 11.63 -16.80
CA PHE A 580 1.95 12.94 -16.25
C PHE A 580 2.15 14.01 -17.31
N SER A 581 1.19 14.93 -17.44
CA SER A 581 1.30 16.02 -18.38
C SER A 581 2.46 16.96 -18.02
N LEU A 582 3.30 17.25 -19.02
CA LEU A 582 4.43 18.18 -18.89
C LEU A 582 4.02 19.64 -19.11
N VAL A 583 2.87 19.88 -19.71
CA VAL A 583 2.41 21.20 -20.14
C VAL A 583 1.11 21.64 -19.49
N ASP A 584 0.20 20.70 -19.15
CA ASP A 584 -1.08 21.04 -18.57
C ASP A 584 -1.01 20.99 -17.04
N TYR A 585 -1.52 22.02 -16.40
CA TYR A 585 -1.71 22.11 -14.94
C TYR A 585 -0.43 21.94 -14.11
N ARG A 586 0.74 21.99 -14.72
CA ARG A 586 2.04 21.73 -14.08
C ARG A 586 2.06 20.36 -13.36
N GLU A 587 1.39 19.41 -13.92
CA GLU A 587 1.08 18.13 -13.27
C GLU A 587 2.35 17.35 -12.92
N ALA A 588 3.24 17.13 -13.90
CA ALA A 588 4.51 16.43 -13.68
C ALA A 588 5.40 17.14 -12.66
N GLU A 589 5.47 18.49 -12.73
CA GLU A 589 6.23 19.29 -11.75
C GLU A 589 5.72 19.10 -10.31
N ARG A 590 4.41 19.21 -10.11
CA ARG A 590 3.81 19.07 -8.77
C ARG A 590 3.98 17.68 -8.20
N PHE A 591 3.90 16.66 -9.06
CA PHE A 591 4.08 15.28 -8.61
C PHE A 591 5.54 14.98 -8.26
N ALA A 592 6.51 15.42 -9.09
CA ALA A 592 7.93 15.33 -8.76
C ALA A 592 8.27 16.08 -7.46
N GLN A 593 7.77 17.32 -7.28
CA GLN A 593 8.00 18.09 -6.08
C GLN A 593 7.51 17.36 -4.81
N GLY A 594 6.38 16.65 -4.89
CA GLY A 594 5.90 15.83 -3.78
C GLY A 594 6.88 14.72 -3.39
N TRP A 595 7.51 14.08 -4.38
CA TRP A 595 8.55 13.09 -4.17
C TRP A 595 9.84 13.71 -3.63
N ASP A 596 10.32 14.81 -4.23
CA ASP A 596 11.51 15.54 -3.78
C ASP A 596 11.42 15.93 -2.30
N ASP A 597 10.24 16.41 -1.88
CA ASP A 597 9.99 16.83 -0.50
C ASP A 597 10.13 15.66 0.49
N ILE A 598 9.58 14.48 0.19
CA ILE A 598 9.71 13.32 1.09
C ILE A 598 11.09 12.67 1.02
N VAL A 599 11.73 12.64 -0.14
CA VAL A 599 13.11 12.14 -0.30
C VAL A 599 14.08 13.02 0.50
N ALA A 600 13.98 14.35 0.38
CA ALA A 600 14.83 15.28 1.14
C ALA A 600 14.63 15.10 2.65
N LYS A 601 13.40 14.91 3.13
CA LYS A 601 13.10 14.59 4.54
C LYS A 601 13.72 13.26 4.95
N ALA A 602 13.55 12.20 4.17
CA ALA A 602 14.07 10.87 4.47
C ALA A 602 15.59 10.86 4.57
N LEU A 603 16.28 11.50 3.63
CA LEU A 603 17.75 11.65 3.66
C LEU A 603 18.23 12.40 4.91
N LYS A 604 17.57 13.51 5.25
CA LYS A 604 17.92 14.30 6.43
C LYS A 604 17.71 13.52 7.73
N LEU A 605 16.63 12.74 7.83
CA LEU A 605 16.38 11.89 9.00
C LEU A 605 17.45 10.82 9.16
N ASN A 606 17.87 10.17 8.07
CA ASN A 606 18.92 9.15 8.09
C ASN A 606 20.23 9.68 8.68
N GLU A 607 20.58 10.95 8.44
CA GLU A 607 21.77 11.59 9.03
C GLU A 607 21.63 11.77 10.55
N SER A 608 20.41 11.99 11.06
CA SER A 608 20.14 12.25 12.47
C SER A 608 20.00 10.98 13.32
N LEU A 609 19.65 9.85 12.70
CA LEU A 609 19.45 8.58 13.41
C LEU A 609 20.76 7.98 13.94
N PRO A 610 20.69 7.30 15.10
CA PRO A 610 21.80 6.50 15.60
C PRO A 610 22.28 5.46 14.57
N PRO A 611 23.60 5.17 14.51
CA PRO A 611 24.13 4.24 13.52
C PRO A 611 23.47 2.87 13.52
N GLU A 612 23.09 2.36 14.70
CA GLU A 612 22.45 1.06 14.89
C GLU A 612 21.03 0.98 14.31
N GLN A 613 20.36 2.11 14.09
CA GLN A 613 19.02 2.16 13.48
C GLN A 613 19.06 2.36 11.97
N ARG A 614 20.19 2.70 11.38
CA ARG A 614 20.28 3.15 9.98
C ARG A 614 19.99 2.05 8.97
N ASP A 615 20.39 0.81 9.26
CA ASP A 615 20.10 -0.31 8.35
C ASP A 615 18.58 -0.55 8.28
N ALA A 616 17.92 -0.65 9.42
CA ALA A 616 16.45 -0.78 9.47
C ALA A 616 15.73 0.42 8.84
N TYR A 617 16.23 1.63 9.09
CA TYR A 617 15.65 2.84 8.49
C TYR A 617 15.84 2.86 6.97
N TYR A 618 17.02 2.45 6.49
CA TYR A 618 17.27 2.33 5.06
C TYR A 618 16.29 1.34 4.40
N GLU A 619 16.10 0.16 4.98
CA GLU A 619 15.20 -0.86 4.46
C GLU A 619 13.74 -0.41 4.42
N LEU A 620 13.25 0.09 5.54
CA LEU A 620 11.83 0.33 5.76
C LEU A 620 11.35 1.71 5.26
N VAL A 621 12.25 2.70 5.13
CA VAL A 621 11.89 4.09 4.89
C VAL A 621 12.67 4.72 3.75
N LEU A 622 14.02 4.75 3.84
CA LEU A 622 14.82 5.55 2.92
C LEU A 622 14.88 4.94 1.53
N HIS A 623 15.24 3.66 1.39
CA HIS A 623 15.36 3.01 0.09
C HIS A 623 14.06 3.05 -0.73
N PRO A 624 12.89 2.62 -0.21
CA PRO A 624 11.67 2.66 -1.00
C PRO A 624 11.28 4.11 -1.38
N THR A 625 11.57 5.10 -0.52
CA THR A 625 11.29 6.50 -0.81
C THR A 625 12.24 7.05 -1.89
N GLU A 626 13.54 6.83 -1.74
CA GLU A 626 14.55 7.37 -2.68
C GLU A 626 14.50 6.66 -4.04
N ALA A 627 14.34 5.34 -4.06
CA ALA A 627 14.30 4.57 -5.31
C ALA A 627 13.06 4.92 -6.15
N CYS A 628 11.88 5.04 -5.54
CA CYS A 628 10.66 5.42 -6.26
C CYS A 628 10.70 6.89 -6.70
N GLY A 629 11.21 7.81 -5.87
CA GLY A 629 11.42 9.21 -6.27
C GLY A 629 12.37 9.32 -7.48
N ASN A 630 13.50 8.60 -7.42
CA ASN A 630 14.45 8.50 -8.54
C ASN A 630 13.80 7.98 -9.83
N LEU A 631 12.93 6.99 -9.74
CA LEU A 631 12.22 6.44 -10.90
C LEU A 631 11.22 7.44 -11.49
N VAL A 632 10.51 8.20 -10.67
CA VAL A 632 9.60 9.27 -11.13
C VAL A 632 10.40 10.36 -11.86
N ASP A 633 11.50 10.80 -11.29
CA ASP A 633 12.39 11.80 -11.90
C ASP A 633 12.97 11.31 -13.23
N LEU A 634 13.37 10.03 -13.31
CA LEU A 634 13.85 9.39 -14.53
C LEU A 634 12.84 9.50 -15.68
N TYR A 635 11.57 9.15 -15.40
CA TYR A 635 10.55 9.18 -16.46
C TYR A 635 10.10 10.60 -16.80
N ILE A 636 10.05 11.52 -15.83
CA ILE A 636 9.75 12.93 -16.10
C ILE A 636 10.89 13.58 -16.91
N ALA A 637 12.15 13.33 -16.57
CA ALA A 637 13.30 13.79 -17.33
C ALA A 637 13.29 13.23 -18.77
N ALA A 638 12.96 11.96 -18.95
CA ALA A 638 12.82 11.36 -20.27
C ALA A 638 11.69 12.00 -21.11
N GLY A 639 10.57 12.30 -20.47
CA GLY A 639 9.46 13.04 -21.08
C GLY A 639 9.86 14.47 -21.46
N ARG A 640 10.54 15.19 -20.55
CA ARG A 640 11.08 16.53 -20.81
C ARG A 640 12.10 16.50 -21.94
N ASN A 641 13.02 15.53 -21.96
CA ASN A 641 13.97 15.38 -23.05
C ASN A 641 13.27 15.27 -24.40
N ALA A 642 12.25 14.42 -24.51
CA ALA A 642 11.50 14.24 -25.74
C ALA A 642 10.78 15.53 -26.19
N LEU A 643 10.12 16.22 -25.25
CA LEU A 643 9.43 17.50 -25.51
C LEU A 643 10.42 18.61 -25.90
N PHE A 644 11.49 18.77 -25.13
CA PHE A 644 12.47 19.81 -25.34
C PHE A 644 13.25 19.61 -26.66
N ALA A 645 13.57 18.35 -26.98
CA ALA A 645 14.17 18.04 -28.28
C ALA A 645 13.24 18.41 -29.45
N LYS A 646 11.92 18.12 -29.34
CA LYS A 646 10.91 18.53 -30.31
C LYS A 646 10.84 20.05 -30.47
N GLN A 647 10.95 20.81 -29.39
CA GLN A 647 10.92 22.27 -29.34
C GLN A 647 12.25 22.91 -29.76
N GLY A 648 13.30 22.11 -29.95
CA GLY A 648 14.67 22.60 -30.27
C GLY A 648 15.32 23.32 -29.09
N ARG A 649 15.01 23.00 -27.85
CA ARG A 649 15.60 23.57 -26.63
C ARG A 649 16.99 22.98 -26.40
N ALA A 650 17.97 23.83 -26.14
CA ALA A 650 19.33 23.40 -25.80
C ALA A 650 19.34 22.54 -24.51
N SER A 651 18.44 22.79 -23.58
CA SER A 651 18.25 22.03 -22.34
C SER A 651 17.84 20.56 -22.54
N ALA A 652 17.40 20.16 -23.75
CA ALA A 652 17.17 18.74 -24.07
C ALA A 652 18.43 17.89 -23.81
N ASN A 653 19.63 18.43 -24.04
CA ASN A 653 20.89 17.71 -23.79
C ASN A 653 21.16 17.53 -22.29
N ALA A 654 20.77 18.50 -21.46
CA ALA A 654 20.88 18.38 -20.01
C ALA A 654 19.89 17.32 -19.46
N GLU A 655 18.66 17.29 -19.97
CA GLU A 655 17.68 16.25 -19.61
C GLU A 655 18.17 14.85 -20.06
N ALA A 656 18.79 14.71 -21.24
CA ALA A 656 19.39 13.46 -21.69
C ALA A 656 20.50 12.97 -20.75
N ALA A 657 21.34 13.89 -20.27
CA ALA A 657 22.39 13.57 -19.28
C ALA A 657 21.78 13.19 -17.93
N LEU A 658 20.72 13.88 -17.51
CA LEU A 658 19.98 13.58 -16.27
C LEU A 658 19.35 12.19 -16.31
N VAL A 659 18.69 11.79 -17.41
CA VAL A 659 18.14 10.45 -17.59
C VAL A 659 19.21 9.38 -17.40
N ARG A 660 20.41 9.56 -17.97
CA ARG A 660 21.51 8.59 -17.78
C ARG A 660 21.99 8.53 -16.33
N ALA A 661 22.07 9.68 -15.67
CA ALA A 661 22.49 9.76 -14.28
C ALA A 661 21.49 9.10 -13.32
N LEU A 662 20.19 9.33 -13.54
CA LEU A 662 19.11 8.74 -12.73
C LEU A 662 19.00 7.22 -12.95
N PHE A 663 19.18 6.76 -14.21
CA PHE A 663 19.22 5.32 -14.50
C PHE A 663 20.43 4.63 -13.84
N LYS A 664 21.58 5.31 -13.81
CA LYS A 664 22.75 4.81 -13.07
C LYS A 664 22.51 4.81 -11.56
N LYS A 665 21.89 5.86 -11.02
CA LYS A 665 21.55 5.94 -9.59
C LYS A 665 20.61 4.81 -9.17
N ASP A 666 19.64 4.44 -9.98
CA ASP A 666 18.77 3.30 -9.74
C ASP A 666 19.56 1.99 -9.53
N GLN A 667 20.51 1.73 -10.42
CA GLN A 667 21.42 0.60 -10.28
C GLN A 667 22.25 0.69 -8.99
N ASP A 668 22.76 1.87 -8.65
CA ASP A 668 23.59 2.06 -7.45
C ASP A 668 22.78 1.83 -6.16
N LEU A 669 21.49 2.20 -6.13
CA LEU A 669 20.60 1.95 -4.99
C LEU A 669 20.34 0.45 -4.81
N SER A 670 20.06 -0.27 -5.90
CA SER A 670 19.90 -1.73 -5.88
C SER A 670 21.19 -2.44 -5.46
N ASP A 671 22.34 -2.01 -5.99
CA ASP A 671 23.65 -2.56 -5.64
C ASP A 671 24.00 -2.34 -4.16
N TYR A 672 23.67 -1.16 -3.60
CA TYR A 672 23.87 -0.88 -2.19
C TYR A 672 23.02 -1.78 -1.30
N TYR A 673 21.72 -1.90 -1.62
CA TYR A 673 20.80 -2.77 -0.88
C TYR A 673 21.27 -4.23 -0.88
N ASN A 674 21.64 -4.74 -2.05
CA ASN A 674 22.03 -6.13 -2.22
C ASN A 674 23.39 -6.47 -1.58
N ASN A 675 24.36 -5.55 -1.63
CA ASN A 675 25.77 -5.91 -1.36
C ASN A 675 26.36 -5.23 -0.13
N VAL A 676 25.78 -4.14 0.38
CA VAL A 676 26.35 -3.34 1.45
C VAL A 676 25.47 -3.32 2.70
N LEU A 677 24.18 -3.11 2.54
CA LEU A 677 23.21 -3.04 3.61
C LEU A 677 23.30 -4.26 4.53
N ALA A 678 23.31 -4.04 5.84
CA ALA A 678 23.39 -5.08 6.86
C ALA A 678 24.53 -6.12 6.58
N GLY A 679 25.66 -5.65 5.99
CA GLY A 679 26.79 -6.50 5.63
C GLY A 679 26.48 -7.47 4.47
N GLY A 680 25.56 -7.14 3.57
CA GLY A 680 25.15 -7.99 2.45
C GLY A 680 24.15 -9.09 2.81
N LYS A 681 23.48 -8.95 3.94
CA LYS A 681 22.45 -9.91 4.40
C LYS A 681 21.34 -10.16 3.38
N TRP A 682 20.99 -9.14 2.59
CA TRP A 682 19.87 -9.11 1.67
C TRP A 682 20.27 -9.23 0.20
N HIS A 683 21.43 -9.85 -0.06
CA HIS A 683 21.91 -10.06 -1.43
C HIS A 683 20.86 -10.73 -2.32
N HIS A 684 20.56 -10.15 -3.47
CA HIS A 684 19.51 -10.44 -4.43
C HIS A 684 18.11 -9.85 -4.14
N MET A 685 17.81 -9.34 -2.95
CA MET A 685 16.44 -8.88 -2.63
C MET A 685 15.97 -7.71 -3.50
N MET A 686 16.87 -6.96 -4.16
CA MET A 686 16.54 -5.87 -5.07
C MET A 686 16.98 -6.17 -6.52
N ASP A 687 16.88 -7.42 -6.96
CA ASP A 687 17.20 -7.81 -8.34
C ASP A 687 16.00 -7.68 -9.30
N GLN A 688 14.79 -7.35 -8.78
CA GLN A 688 13.58 -7.23 -9.58
C GLN A 688 13.71 -6.13 -10.64
N THR A 689 13.49 -6.50 -11.90
CA THR A 689 13.47 -5.54 -13.00
C THR A 689 12.17 -4.72 -12.99
N HIS A 690 12.28 -3.40 -13.15
CA HIS A 690 11.15 -2.49 -12.97
C HIS A 690 11.13 -1.30 -13.94
N ILE A 691 12.15 -1.13 -14.78
CA ILE A 691 12.25 -0.02 -15.76
C ILE A 691 12.02 -0.53 -17.18
N GLY A 692 11.02 0.04 -17.87
CA GLY A 692 10.82 -0.19 -19.30
C GLY A 692 9.77 -1.25 -19.63
N TYR A 693 8.73 -1.39 -18.82
CA TYR A 693 7.57 -2.22 -19.15
C TYR A 693 6.92 -1.76 -20.47
N THR A 694 6.67 -2.72 -21.35
CA THR A 694 5.96 -2.54 -22.62
C THR A 694 4.77 -3.48 -22.77
N ARG A 695 4.64 -4.41 -21.85
CA ARG A 695 3.58 -5.42 -21.77
C ARG A 695 3.32 -5.76 -20.29
N TRP A 696 2.43 -6.68 -20.01
CA TRP A 696 2.00 -7.00 -18.64
C TRP A 696 3.10 -7.63 -17.75
N ASP A 697 4.08 -8.31 -18.35
CA ASP A 697 5.19 -8.96 -17.63
C ASP A 697 6.42 -8.04 -17.48
N PRO A 698 7.26 -8.25 -16.46
CA PRO A 698 8.46 -7.48 -16.26
C PRO A 698 9.45 -7.64 -17.43
N PRO A 699 10.22 -6.61 -17.77
CA PRO A 699 11.27 -6.73 -18.76
C PRO A 699 12.39 -7.65 -18.26
N ARG A 700 13.08 -8.35 -19.14
CA ARG A 700 14.21 -9.23 -18.77
C ARG A 700 15.38 -8.51 -18.09
N GLN A 701 15.49 -7.21 -18.32
CA GLN A 701 16.46 -6.31 -17.72
C GLN A 701 15.87 -4.91 -17.67
N ASN A 702 16.36 -4.06 -16.77
CA ASN A 702 16.00 -2.65 -16.76
C ASN A 702 16.43 -1.98 -18.06
N ASN A 703 15.51 -1.29 -18.72
CA ASN A 703 15.74 -0.64 -20.02
C ASN A 703 15.64 0.87 -19.86
N MET A 704 16.78 1.56 -20.01
CA MET A 704 16.82 3.02 -19.94
C MET A 704 15.87 3.64 -20.97
N PRO A 705 15.05 4.64 -20.61
CA PRO A 705 14.25 5.40 -21.55
C PRO A 705 15.09 6.01 -22.68
N LYS A 706 14.53 6.07 -23.89
CA LYS A 706 15.21 6.68 -25.03
C LYS A 706 15.42 8.17 -24.80
N VAL A 707 16.58 8.68 -25.19
CA VAL A 707 16.91 10.11 -25.13
C VAL A 707 17.34 10.62 -26.51
N THR A 708 17.12 11.91 -26.73
CA THR A 708 17.52 12.63 -27.93
C THR A 708 18.49 13.74 -27.57
N GLU A 709 19.64 13.81 -28.22
CA GLU A 709 20.59 14.90 -28.10
C GLU A 709 20.57 15.76 -29.36
N LEU A 710 20.62 17.06 -29.16
CA LEU A 710 20.62 18.05 -30.23
C LEU A 710 22.01 18.53 -30.53
N THR A 711 22.33 18.65 -31.82
CA THR A 711 23.49 19.43 -32.30
C THR A 711 23.08 20.91 -32.33
N LEU A 712 23.62 21.70 -31.38
CA LEU A 712 23.25 23.10 -31.22
C LEU A 712 24.01 23.99 -32.20
N PRO A 713 23.33 24.90 -32.94
CA PRO A 713 24.00 25.91 -33.75
C PRO A 713 24.75 26.93 -32.87
N ASP A 714 25.81 27.54 -33.44
CA ASP A 714 26.61 28.55 -32.71
C ASP A 714 25.94 29.94 -32.76
N THR A 715 24.71 30.02 -32.24
CA THR A 715 23.86 31.20 -32.21
C THR A 715 23.34 31.47 -30.79
N ALA A 716 22.83 32.69 -30.57
CA ALA A 716 22.09 33.09 -29.36
C ALA A 716 20.58 33.17 -29.64
N ASP A 717 20.07 32.29 -30.50
CA ASP A 717 18.64 32.22 -30.80
C ASP A 717 17.85 31.71 -29.58
N PHE A 718 16.69 32.32 -29.34
CA PHE A 718 15.79 31.90 -28.32
C PHE A 718 14.50 31.27 -28.88
N GLY A 719 13.85 30.44 -28.08
CA GLY A 719 12.50 29.92 -28.29
C GLY A 719 11.60 30.31 -27.12
N VAL A 720 10.29 30.30 -27.38
CA VAL A 720 9.24 30.56 -26.40
C VAL A 720 8.28 29.40 -26.43
N ALA A 721 7.92 28.87 -25.24
CA ALA A 721 6.79 27.96 -25.06
C ALA A 721 5.86 28.51 -23.99
N VAL A 722 4.58 28.17 -24.05
CA VAL A 722 3.56 28.69 -23.15
C VAL A 722 2.88 27.56 -22.39
N ASP A 723 2.39 27.88 -21.21
CA ASP A 723 1.58 26.98 -20.39
C ASP A 723 0.41 26.39 -21.19
N GLY A 724 0.17 25.09 -21.09
CA GLY A 724 -0.86 24.37 -21.82
C GLY A 724 -0.51 24.00 -23.28
N SER A 725 0.74 24.20 -23.76
CA SER A 725 1.11 23.92 -25.14
C SER A 725 2.41 23.13 -25.28
N THR A 726 2.41 22.14 -26.17
CA THR A 726 3.64 21.43 -26.57
C THR A 726 4.41 22.14 -27.68
N SER A 727 3.86 23.22 -28.26
CA SER A 727 4.46 24.01 -29.35
C SER A 727 5.51 24.99 -28.84
N ALA A 728 6.36 25.46 -29.77
CA ALA A 728 7.40 26.45 -29.48
C ALA A 728 7.61 27.43 -30.65
N TRP A 729 7.74 28.69 -30.33
CA TRP A 729 7.87 29.79 -31.28
C TRP A 729 9.21 30.50 -31.16
N PRO A 730 9.72 31.01 -32.31
CA PRO A 730 9.22 30.81 -33.67
C PRO A 730 9.40 29.35 -34.13
N GLY A 731 8.60 28.93 -35.11
CA GLY A 731 8.75 27.63 -35.79
C GLY A 731 7.43 26.88 -35.92
N ASP A 732 6.67 26.75 -34.86
CA ASP A 732 5.34 26.09 -34.90
C ASP A 732 4.28 27.07 -35.46
N SER A 733 3.20 26.50 -35.99
CA SER A 733 2.05 27.24 -36.50
C SER A 733 1.17 27.79 -35.42
N GLY A 734 0.41 28.84 -35.73
CA GLY A 734 -0.47 29.52 -34.77
C GLY A 734 0.24 30.55 -33.91
N GLU A 735 -0.52 31.21 -33.05
CA GLU A 735 0.00 32.22 -32.12
C GLU A 735 0.16 31.60 -30.71
N PRO A 736 1.26 31.87 -30.00
CA PRO A 736 1.41 31.46 -28.61
C PRO A 736 0.34 32.16 -27.75
N THR A 737 -0.51 31.37 -27.13
CA THR A 737 -1.65 31.86 -26.35
C THR A 737 -1.69 31.17 -25.01
N LEU A 738 -1.73 31.95 -23.94
CA LEU A 738 -1.88 31.45 -22.56
C LEU A 738 -3.32 30.99 -22.29
N PRO A 739 -3.51 30.07 -21.35
CA PRO A 739 -4.84 29.78 -20.78
C PRO A 739 -5.56 31.05 -20.34
N VAL A 740 -6.89 31.04 -20.45
CA VAL A 740 -7.71 32.23 -20.08
C VAL A 740 -7.69 32.42 -18.57
N PHE A 741 -7.40 33.64 -18.12
CA PHE A 741 -7.42 34.00 -16.70
C PHE A 741 -8.82 34.38 -16.24
N ASP A 742 -9.19 33.94 -15.04
CA ASP A 742 -10.51 34.12 -14.45
C ASP A 742 -10.41 34.78 -13.06
N SER A 743 -11.13 35.82 -12.83
CA SER A 743 -11.10 36.53 -11.54
C SER A 743 -11.81 35.81 -10.39
N LEU A 744 -12.73 34.88 -10.68
CA LEU A 744 -13.40 34.03 -9.69
C LEU A 744 -12.62 32.77 -9.39
N ASN A 745 -11.76 32.34 -10.31
CA ASN A 745 -10.87 31.17 -10.11
C ASN A 745 -9.45 31.54 -10.56
N PRO A 746 -8.78 32.50 -9.88
CA PRO A 746 -7.50 33.03 -10.32
C PRO A 746 -6.43 31.95 -10.27
N GLN A 747 -5.82 31.73 -11.42
CA GLN A 747 -4.65 30.85 -11.61
C GLN A 747 -3.53 31.69 -12.19
N ARG A 748 -2.27 31.40 -11.82
CA ARG A 748 -1.12 31.97 -12.53
C ARG A 748 -0.71 31.04 -13.67
N SER A 749 -0.13 31.63 -14.73
CA SER A 749 0.37 30.91 -15.88
C SER A 749 1.83 31.26 -16.12
N TYR A 750 2.46 30.71 -17.16
CA TYR A 750 3.88 30.94 -17.43
C TYR A 750 4.22 30.96 -18.92
N VAL A 751 5.33 31.61 -19.19
CA VAL A 751 6.02 31.59 -20.49
C VAL A 751 7.44 31.12 -20.23
N ASP A 752 7.85 30.01 -20.84
CA ASP A 752 9.23 29.54 -20.83
C ASP A 752 10.00 30.16 -21.97
N VAL A 753 11.15 30.77 -21.70
CA VAL A 753 12.10 31.32 -22.66
C VAL A 753 13.38 30.52 -22.57
N PHE A 754 13.83 29.94 -23.69
CA PHE A 754 14.91 28.97 -23.72
C PHE A 754 15.86 29.17 -24.89
N ALA A 755 17.12 28.74 -24.73
CA ALA A 755 18.11 28.77 -25.80
C ALA A 755 17.83 27.70 -26.85
N ARG A 756 18.02 28.04 -28.14
CA ARG A 756 18.04 27.11 -29.28
C ARG A 756 19.44 26.93 -29.89
N GLY A 757 20.42 27.73 -29.44
CA GLY A 757 21.82 27.63 -29.83
C GLY A 757 22.74 27.38 -28.65
N SER A 758 24.03 27.30 -28.94
CA SER A 758 25.06 27.04 -27.91
C SER A 758 25.43 28.28 -27.09
N LYS A 759 25.07 29.48 -27.55
CA LYS A 759 25.39 30.75 -26.88
C LYS A 759 24.30 31.13 -25.88
N PRO A 760 24.67 31.76 -24.77
CA PRO A 760 23.71 32.31 -23.81
C PRO A 760 22.76 33.28 -24.46
N ILE A 761 21.50 33.26 -24.01
CA ILE A 761 20.46 34.20 -24.43
C ILE A 761 20.23 35.27 -23.36
N GLU A 762 20.07 36.52 -23.81
CA GLU A 762 19.49 37.57 -22.98
C GLU A 762 18.18 37.99 -23.65
N PHE A 763 17.15 38.15 -22.82
CA PHE A 763 15.84 38.55 -23.32
C PHE A 763 15.20 39.56 -22.39
N LYS A 764 14.18 40.23 -22.91
CA LYS A 764 13.31 41.14 -22.16
C LYS A 764 11.86 40.73 -22.42
N ALA A 765 11.09 40.55 -21.35
CA ALA A 765 9.65 40.38 -21.41
C ALA A 765 8.97 41.74 -21.12
N THR A 766 8.01 42.14 -21.96
CA THR A 766 7.26 43.38 -21.80
C THR A 766 5.77 43.14 -22.02
N ALA A 767 4.94 43.66 -21.15
CA ALA A 767 3.49 43.62 -21.26
C ALA A 767 2.96 44.94 -21.85
N ASP A 768 1.92 44.84 -22.67
CA ASP A 768 1.25 46.02 -23.28
C ASP A 768 0.16 46.60 -22.37
N GLN A 769 -0.28 45.83 -21.37
CA GLN A 769 -1.35 46.23 -20.44
C GLN A 769 -0.84 46.38 -19.00
N PRO A 770 -1.30 47.39 -18.23
CA PRO A 770 -0.83 47.65 -16.87
C PRO A 770 -1.32 46.65 -15.82
N TRP A 771 -2.27 45.79 -16.21
CA TRP A 771 -2.80 44.71 -15.37
C TRP A 771 -2.06 43.36 -15.54
N ILE A 772 -1.16 43.25 -16.51
CA ILE A 772 -0.31 42.07 -16.67
C ILE A 772 0.93 42.25 -15.80
N VAL A 773 1.14 41.36 -14.86
CA VAL A 773 2.28 41.39 -13.95
C VAL A 773 3.24 40.24 -14.30
N LEU A 774 4.45 40.61 -14.69
CA LEU A 774 5.51 39.63 -15.07
C LEU A 774 6.53 39.48 -13.96
N ASN A 775 6.78 38.25 -13.57
CA ASN A 775 7.77 37.89 -12.56
C ASN A 775 8.72 36.82 -13.14
N GLU A 776 10.00 37.16 -13.30
CA GLU A 776 10.99 36.20 -13.78
C GLU A 776 11.56 35.37 -12.62
N ASP A 777 11.70 34.08 -12.82
CA ASP A 777 12.46 33.24 -11.88
C ASP A 777 13.92 33.71 -11.89
N LYS A 778 14.50 33.87 -10.73
CA LYS A 778 15.92 34.22 -10.58
C LYS A 778 16.75 33.09 -11.16
N ALA A 779 17.40 33.32 -12.30
CA ALA A 779 18.10 32.33 -13.06
C ALA A 779 19.23 31.62 -12.29
N PRO A 780 19.33 30.31 -12.38
CA PRO A 780 20.53 29.57 -12.00
C PRO A 780 21.54 29.55 -13.17
N GLY A 781 22.28 30.58 -13.41
CA GLY A 781 23.39 30.60 -14.34
C GLY A 781 23.08 31.01 -15.80
N ALA A 782 24.08 31.48 -16.53
CA ALA A 782 23.97 31.88 -17.93
C ALA A 782 23.69 30.68 -18.84
N GLY A 783 22.71 30.80 -19.73
CA GLY A 783 22.39 29.78 -20.75
C GLY A 783 21.32 28.77 -20.42
N GLN A 784 20.62 28.89 -19.27
CA GLN A 784 19.52 28.01 -18.89
C GLN A 784 18.17 28.60 -19.25
N ASP A 785 17.15 27.74 -19.43
CA ASP A 785 15.76 28.13 -19.63
C ASP A 785 15.31 29.00 -18.46
N ARG A 786 14.52 30.02 -18.76
CA ARG A 786 13.94 30.91 -17.76
C ARG A 786 12.44 30.92 -17.90
N ARG A 787 11.77 30.84 -16.74
CA ARG A 787 10.31 30.95 -16.66
C ARG A 787 9.92 32.37 -16.31
N VAL A 788 9.01 32.95 -17.10
CA VAL A 788 8.34 34.21 -16.82
C VAL A 788 6.94 33.88 -16.35
N TRP A 789 6.70 34.07 -15.06
CA TRP A 789 5.38 33.92 -14.48
C TRP A 789 4.49 35.08 -14.86
N VAL A 790 3.26 34.78 -15.20
CA VAL A 790 2.22 35.74 -15.58
C VAL A 790 1.13 35.72 -14.51
N ASP A 791 1.02 36.82 -13.78
CA ASP A 791 -0.03 37.10 -12.80
C ASP A 791 -0.91 38.25 -13.30
N ILE A 792 -2.14 38.33 -12.78
CA ILE A 792 -3.08 39.38 -13.18
C ILE A 792 -3.38 40.28 -11.98
N ASP A 793 -3.14 41.61 -12.16
CA ASP A 793 -3.60 42.65 -11.20
C ASP A 793 -5.10 42.94 -11.45
N TRP A 794 -5.94 42.18 -10.79
CA TRP A 794 -7.39 42.27 -10.92
C TRP A 794 -7.93 43.66 -10.55
N SER A 795 -7.20 44.49 -9.77
CA SER A 795 -7.62 45.84 -9.41
C SER A 795 -7.59 46.78 -10.62
N LYS A 796 -6.68 46.53 -11.55
CA LYS A 796 -6.48 47.34 -12.77
C LYS A 796 -7.17 46.76 -13.99
N THR A 797 -7.62 45.51 -13.93
CA THR A 797 -8.25 44.78 -15.04
C THR A 797 -9.65 45.38 -15.32
N PRO A 798 -10.02 45.59 -16.59
CA PRO A 798 -11.39 45.97 -16.97
C PRO A 798 -12.40 44.89 -16.59
N VAL A 799 -13.62 45.26 -16.23
CA VAL A 799 -14.72 44.32 -16.00
C VAL A 799 -15.12 43.68 -17.33
N GLY A 800 -15.43 42.40 -17.33
CA GLY A 800 -15.72 41.62 -18.53
C GLY A 800 -14.45 41.02 -19.14
N GLN A 801 -14.48 40.75 -20.45
CA GLN A 801 -13.37 40.18 -21.20
C GLN A 801 -12.42 41.27 -21.69
N ALA A 802 -11.12 41.05 -21.51
CA ALA A 802 -10.07 41.90 -22.07
C ALA A 802 -8.90 41.03 -22.58
N GLN A 803 -8.14 41.60 -23.52
CA GLN A 803 -6.98 40.94 -24.12
C GLN A 803 -5.72 41.76 -23.85
N GLY A 804 -4.58 41.11 -23.87
CA GLY A 804 -3.28 41.74 -23.75
C GLY A 804 -2.20 40.88 -24.38
N ASP A 805 -1.07 41.52 -24.60
CA ASP A 805 0.08 40.96 -25.27
C ASP A 805 1.33 40.99 -24.38
N ILE A 806 2.10 39.90 -24.39
CA ILE A 806 3.43 39.88 -23.81
C ILE A 806 4.44 39.69 -24.93
N THR A 807 5.32 40.64 -25.10
CA THR A 807 6.40 40.59 -26.11
C THR A 807 7.69 40.11 -25.47
N ILE A 808 8.23 39.01 -25.99
CA ILE A 808 9.54 38.48 -25.63
C ILE A 808 10.49 38.89 -26.73
N SER A 809 11.53 39.66 -26.41
CA SER A 809 12.51 40.18 -27.34
C SER A 809 13.93 40.00 -26.84
N GLY A 810 14.88 39.69 -27.73
CA GLY A 810 16.27 39.45 -27.36
C GLY A 810 16.94 38.50 -28.37
N GLY A 811 18.16 38.01 -28.04
CA GLY A 811 18.86 37.09 -28.92
C GLY A 811 19.12 37.65 -30.32
N THR A 812 19.16 36.76 -31.31
CA THR A 812 19.39 37.08 -32.73
C THR A 812 18.14 36.95 -33.63
N ASN A 813 17.04 36.39 -33.10
CA ASN A 813 15.77 36.18 -33.82
C ASN A 813 14.72 37.27 -33.54
N SER A 814 13.65 37.28 -34.33
CA SER A 814 12.54 38.23 -34.19
C SER A 814 11.81 38.06 -32.86
N PRO A 815 11.24 39.16 -32.29
CA PRO A 815 10.41 39.09 -31.10
C PRO A 815 9.24 38.10 -31.27
N VAL A 816 8.83 37.46 -30.15
CA VAL A 816 7.66 36.58 -30.08
C VAL A 816 6.61 37.27 -29.22
N THR A 817 5.38 37.40 -29.74
CA THR A 817 4.25 37.99 -29.00
C THR A 817 3.34 36.88 -28.52
N VAL A 818 3.18 36.76 -27.19
CA VAL A 818 2.29 35.83 -26.51
C VAL A 818 0.97 36.50 -26.18
N LYS A 819 -0.12 35.92 -26.62
CA LYS A 819 -1.48 36.38 -26.42
C LYS A 819 -2.04 35.90 -25.08
N LEU A 820 -2.81 36.73 -24.41
CA LEU A 820 -3.61 36.32 -23.26
C LEU A 820 -4.98 36.99 -23.22
N THR A 821 -5.92 36.29 -22.60
CA THR A 821 -7.29 36.80 -22.36
C THR A 821 -7.60 36.71 -20.88
N VAL A 822 -8.23 37.72 -20.35
CA VAL A 822 -8.71 37.77 -18.96
C VAL A 822 -10.24 37.94 -18.93
N ASN A 823 -10.90 37.33 -17.95
CA ASN A 823 -12.30 37.55 -17.66
C ASN A 823 -12.43 38.04 -16.20
N LYS A 824 -12.92 39.26 -16.01
CA LYS A 824 -13.19 39.82 -14.69
C LYS A 824 -14.67 39.87 -14.42
N ALA A 825 -15.09 39.27 -13.31
CA ALA A 825 -16.46 39.24 -12.86
C ALA A 825 -17.00 40.65 -12.61
N THR A 826 -18.28 40.89 -12.91
CA THR A 826 -19.03 42.03 -12.42
C THR A 826 -19.24 41.92 -10.91
N ALA A 827 -19.57 43.02 -10.23
CA ALA A 827 -19.86 42.98 -8.81
C ALA A 827 -21.06 42.07 -8.47
N GLU A 828 -22.02 41.94 -9.42
CA GLU A 828 -23.17 41.04 -9.29
C GLU A 828 -22.72 39.56 -9.37
N GLN A 829 -21.98 39.20 -10.40
CA GLN A 829 -21.43 37.86 -10.57
C GLN A 829 -20.57 37.40 -9.38
N ALA A 830 -19.69 38.30 -8.88
CA ALA A 830 -18.87 38.03 -7.70
C ALA A 830 -19.72 37.79 -6.44
N ARG A 831 -20.83 38.57 -6.27
CA ARG A 831 -21.74 38.36 -5.15
C ARG A 831 -22.53 37.04 -5.27
N GLU A 832 -22.97 36.64 -6.47
CA GLU A 832 -23.68 35.40 -6.72
C GLU A 832 -22.76 34.18 -6.56
N ALA A 833 -21.50 34.28 -6.94
CA ALA A 833 -20.50 33.23 -6.79
C ALA A 833 -20.09 33.01 -5.33
N GLN A 834 -20.41 33.92 -4.42
CA GLN A 834 -19.97 33.82 -3.03
C GLN A 834 -20.41 32.49 -2.38
N GLY A 835 -19.46 31.77 -1.81
CA GLY A 835 -19.63 30.47 -1.18
C GLY A 835 -19.79 29.31 -2.17
N CYS A 836 -19.64 29.54 -3.48
CA CYS A 836 -19.74 28.54 -4.54
C CYS A 836 -18.37 28.17 -5.11
N PHE A 837 -18.25 26.94 -5.60
CA PHE A 837 -17.17 26.54 -6.49
C PHE A 837 -17.46 27.01 -7.91
N GLY A 838 -16.43 27.33 -8.68
CA GLY A 838 -16.58 27.65 -10.09
C GLY A 838 -15.97 29.00 -10.47
N GLY A 839 -16.09 29.31 -11.75
CA GLY A 839 -15.52 30.51 -12.36
C GLY A 839 -16.39 31.04 -13.50
N LEU A 840 -15.86 32.03 -14.22
CA LEU A 840 -16.51 32.59 -15.42
C LEU A 840 -16.25 31.71 -16.63
N VAL A 841 -15.12 31.00 -16.62
CA VAL A 841 -14.66 30.14 -17.73
C VAL A 841 -13.93 28.89 -17.23
N GLY A 842 -13.79 27.91 -18.12
CA GLY A 842 -13.05 26.68 -17.84
C GLY A 842 -13.84 25.65 -17.02
N PRO A 843 -13.20 24.52 -16.70
CA PRO A 843 -13.80 23.43 -15.92
C PRO A 843 -13.92 23.81 -14.44
N ILE A 844 -14.92 23.26 -13.78
CA ILE A 844 -15.11 23.35 -12.32
C ILE A 844 -14.66 22.02 -11.73
N SER A 845 -13.72 22.06 -10.82
CA SER A 845 -13.07 20.87 -10.23
C SER A 845 -13.19 20.93 -8.71
N ILE A 846 -13.78 19.89 -8.11
CA ILE A 846 -14.15 19.89 -6.68
C ILE A 846 -13.70 18.57 -6.05
N LEU A 847 -13.00 18.61 -4.92
CA LEU A 847 -12.76 17.40 -4.13
C LEU A 847 -14.06 16.92 -3.50
N ALA A 848 -14.29 15.61 -3.54
CA ALA A 848 -15.52 15.04 -2.99
C ALA A 848 -15.70 15.36 -1.48
N ALA A 849 -14.60 15.46 -0.76
CA ALA A 849 -14.59 15.75 0.68
C ALA A 849 -14.97 17.21 1.03
N ASP A 850 -15.07 18.11 0.03
CA ASP A 850 -15.38 19.54 0.21
C ASP A 850 -16.85 19.85 -0.02
N ALA A 851 -17.72 18.85 0.16
CA ALA A 851 -19.16 19.02 0.07
C ALA A 851 -19.66 20.15 0.99
N THR A 852 -20.56 20.99 0.46
CA THR A 852 -21.18 22.07 1.24
C THR A 852 -22.22 21.54 2.22
N ALA A 853 -22.80 20.38 1.93
CA ALA A 853 -23.66 19.63 2.85
C ALA A 853 -23.53 18.12 2.62
N ASN A 854 -23.68 17.37 3.70
CA ASN A 854 -23.74 15.92 3.72
C ASN A 854 -25.05 15.51 4.38
N ILE A 855 -25.99 15.00 3.58
CA ILE A 855 -27.36 14.72 4.00
C ILE A 855 -27.54 13.22 4.22
N PRO A 856 -27.62 12.76 5.47
CA PRO A 856 -27.87 11.35 5.77
C PRO A 856 -29.35 10.97 5.57
N VAL A 857 -29.61 9.68 5.36
CA VAL A 857 -30.95 9.12 5.31
C VAL A 857 -30.97 7.76 6.03
N GLY A 858 -31.89 7.59 7.00
CA GLY A 858 -32.09 6.30 7.67
C GLY A 858 -30.85 5.76 8.42
N GLY A 859 -29.95 6.62 8.86
CA GLY A 859 -28.68 6.22 9.48
C GLY A 859 -27.53 5.97 8.48
N VAL A 860 -27.82 5.96 7.19
CA VAL A 860 -26.81 5.84 6.12
C VAL A 860 -26.29 7.22 5.75
N ARG A 861 -24.96 7.37 5.58
CA ARG A 861 -24.32 8.65 5.28
C ARG A 861 -23.01 8.48 4.53
N TRP A 862 -22.57 9.51 3.85
CA TRP A 862 -21.23 9.58 3.31
C TRP A 862 -20.22 9.90 4.44
N GLU A 863 -19.07 9.24 4.43
CA GLU A 863 -17.98 9.49 5.37
C GLU A 863 -16.66 9.69 4.63
N LYS A 864 -15.72 10.39 5.26
CA LYS A 864 -14.38 10.61 4.71
C LYS A 864 -13.52 9.37 4.88
N LEU A 865 -12.78 9.04 3.83
CA LEU A 865 -11.64 8.12 3.84
C LEU A 865 -10.37 8.98 3.71
N PRO A 866 -9.64 9.22 4.81
CA PRO A 866 -8.42 10.02 4.77
C PRO A 866 -7.33 9.37 3.91
N ASP A 867 -6.54 10.18 3.21
CA ASP A 867 -5.39 9.78 2.39
C ASP A 867 -5.66 8.69 1.34
N TYR A 868 -6.91 8.55 0.91
CA TYR A 868 -7.34 7.51 -0.02
C TYR A 868 -7.17 7.92 -1.49
N GLY A 869 -6.65 6.99 -2.31
CA GLY A 869 -6.54 7.13 -3.75
C GLY A 869 -5.68 8.32 -4.18
N ARG A 870 -6.19 9.11 -5.15
CA ARG A 870 -5.46 10.24 -5.76
C ARG A 870 -5.63 11.58 -5.03
N VAL A 871 -6.42 11.63 -3.96
CA VAL A 871 -6.87 12.84 -3.26
C VAL A 871 -6.50 12.82 -1.78
N PRO A 872 -6.51 13.96 -1.08
CA PRO A 872 -6.27 13.99 0.36
C PRO A 872 -7.32 13.24 1.18
N ALA A 873 -8.56 13.19 0.70
CA ALA A 873 -9.62 12.37 1.27
C ALA A 873 -10.66 12.04 0.18
N ALA A 874 -11.11 10.79 0.14
CA ALA A 874 -12.26 10.35 -0.64
C ALA A 874 -13.52 10.29 0.21
N MET A 875 -14.68 10.03 -0.40
CA MET A 875 -15.96 9.85 0.27
C MET A 875 -16.57 8.50 -0.07
N GLU A 876 -17.01 7.77 0.96
CA GLU A 876 -17.69 6.49 0.82
C GLU A 876 -18.94 6.46 1.71
N VAL A 877 -19.92 5.63 1.36
CA VAL A 877 -21.15 5.48 2.14
C VAL A 877 -21.00 4.45 3.24
N PHE A 878 -21.46 4.79 4.46
CA PHE A 878 -21.50 3.91 5.63
C PHE A 878 -22.92 3.82 6.20
N PRO A 879 -23.29 2.61 6.69
CA PRO A 879 -22.51 1.35 6.63
C PRO A 879 -22.35 0.87 5.19
N VAL A 880 -21.22 0.25 4.88
CA VAL A 880 -20.91 -0.28 3.54
C VAL A 880 -21.84 -1.41 3.10
N THR A 881 -22.60 -1.97 4.04
CA THR A 881 -23.61 -3.01 3.82
C THR A 881 -25.03 -2.45 3.61
N ALA A 882 -25.16 -1.12 3.44
CA ALA A 882 -26.47 -0.50 3.18
C ALA A 882 -27.11 -1.06 1.91
N ASP A 883 -28.45 -1.07 1.89
CA ASP A 883 -29.22 -1.51 0.74
C ASP A 883 -29.13 -0.52 -0.42
N THR A 884 -29.27 -1.02 -1.64
CA THR A 884 -29.43 -0.19 -2.85
C THR A 884 -30.67 0.71 -2.74
N ILE A 885 -30.51 2.01 -3.04
CA ILE A 885 -31.59 2.99 -3.04
C ILE A 885 -31.74 3.58 -4.44
N GLN A 886 -32.77 3.18 -5.16
CA GLN A 886 -33.05 3.72 -6.50
C GLN A 886 -33.88 5.01 -6.43
N PRO A 887 -33.54 6.05 -7.21
CA PRO A 887 -34.42 7.21 -7.39
C PRO A 887 -35.82 6.81 -7.86
N PRO A 888 -36.88 7.52 -7.44
CA PRO A 888 -36.86 8.81 -6.73
C PRO A 888 -36.82 8.70 -5.19
N ASN A 889 -36.54 7.53 -4.63
CA ASN A 889 -36.49 7.36 -3.19
C ASN A 889 -35.38 8.25 -2.56
N PRO A 890 -35.63 8.83 -1.38
CA PRO A 890 -34.62 9.62 -0.68
C PRO A 890 -33.38 8.78 -0.37
N ALA A 891 -32.21 9.25 -0.79
CA ALA A 891 -30.93 8.60 -0.57
C ALA A 891 -29.92 9.55 0.11
N PRO A 892 -28.93 9.02 0.85
CA PRO A 892 -27.82 9.83 1.37
C PRO A 892 -27.11 10.54 0.23
N ARG A 893 -26.81 11.82 0.40
CA ARG A 893 -26.22 12.62 -0.67
C ARG A 893 -25.25 13.67 -0.17
N LEU A 894 -24.29 13.99 -1.04
CA LEU A 894 -23.42 15.14 -0.94
C LEU A 894 -23.97 16.26 -1.81
N GLU A 895 -23.92 17.49 -1.31
CA GLU A 895 -24.37 18.67 -2.03
C GLU A 895 -23.21 19.68 -2.17
N TYR A 896 -23.08 20.26 -3.36
CA TYR A 896 -22.04 21.22 -3.70
C TYR A 896 -22.70 22.48 -4.25
N GLN A 897 -22.40 23.65 -3.67
CA GLN A 897 -22.83 24.93 -4.23
C GLN A 897 -21.88 25.31 -5.35
N VAL A 898 -22.41 25.45 -6.56
CA VAL A 898 -21.65 25.71 -7.78
C VAL A 898 -22.18 26.95 -8.47
N TYR A 899 -21.27 27.84 -8.89
CA TYR A 899 -21.62 28.98 -9.73
C TYR A 899 -21.38 28.64 -11.20
N PHE A 900 -22.43 28.72 -12.01
CA PHE A 900 -22.35 28.61 -13.46
C PHE A 900 -22.48 29.96 -14.12
N ALA A 901 -21.47 30.40 -14.86
CA ALA A 901 -21.48 31.69 -15.56
C ALA A 901 -22.47 31.72 -16.75
N ARG A 902 -22.95 30.57 -17.19
CA ARG A 902 -23.89 30.41 -18.34
C ARG A 902 -24.82 29.21 -18.18
N ALA A 903 -25.98 29.28 -18.80
CA ALA A 903 -26.83 28.12 -19.02
C ALA A 903 -26.24 27.22 -20.10
N GLY A 904 -26.57 25.92 -20.06
CA GLY A 904 -26.12 24.97 -21.07
C GLY A 904 -26.10 23.54 -20.58
N THR A 905 -25.58 22.66 -21.41
CA THR A 905 -25.37 21.25 -21.07
C THR A 905 -23.90 21.05 -20.70
N PHE A 906 -23.69 20.42 -19.57
CA PHE A 906 -22.36 20.13 -19.03
C PHE A 906 -22.18 18.63 -18.83
N ASP A 907 -21.00 18.14 -19.09
CA ASP A 907 -20.57 16.83 -18.62
C ASP A 907 -20.13 16.97 -17.14
N VAL A 908 -20.60 16.07 -16.30
CA VAL A 908 -20.22 15.93 -14.89
C VAL A 908 -19.48 14.60 -14.75
N ASP A 909 -18.18 14.67 -14.64
CA ASP A 909 -17.31 13.51 -14.46
C ASP A 909 -17.08 13.28 -12.97
N LEU A 910 -17.55 12.16 -12.46
CA LEU A 910 -17.19 11.66 -11.14
C LEU A 910 -15.94 10.81 -11.27
N ILE A 911 -14.88 11.24 -10.61
CA ILE A 911 -13.65 10.46 -10.49
C ILE A 911 -13.78 9.59 -9.25
N THR A 912 -13.94 8.29 -9.44
CA THR A 912 -14.10 7.29 -8.39
C THR A 912 -12.87 6.38 -8.31
N SER A 913 -12.66 5.74 -7.17
CA SER A 913 -11.77 4.57 -7.09
C SER A 913 -12.23 3.50 -8.09
N PRO A 914 -11.34 2.64 -8.60
CA PRO A 914 -11.71 1.55 -9.51
C PRO A 914 -12.42 0.38 -8.82
N THR A 915 -12.95 0.57 -7.60
CA THR A 915 -13.72 -0.45 -6.85
C THR A 915 -14.74 -1.17 -7.72
N LEU A 916 -15.03 -2.43 -7.39
CA LEU A 916 -15.87 -3.32 -8.20
C LEU A 916 -17.22 -3.59 -7.53
N ASP A 917 -18.17 -4.18 -8.28
CA ASP A 917 -19.47 -4.59 -7.77
C ASP A 917 -19.35 -5.91 -6.99
N VAL A 918 -19.06 -5.81 -5.69
CA VAL A 918 -18.79 -6.97 -4.83
C VAL A 918 -19.98 -7.90 -4.61
N ILE A 919 -21.20 -7.49 -4.96
CA ILE A 919 -22.41 -8.32 -4.91
C ILE A 919 -22.85 -8.65 -6.35
N PRO A 920 -22.91 -9.93 -6.72
CA PRO A 920 -23.26 -10.34 -8.10
C PRO A 920 -24.52 -9.67 -8.61
N THR A 921 -24.45 -9.11 -9.81
CA THR A 921 -25.56 -8.46 -10.53
C THR A 921 -26.12 -7.17 -9.94
N ARG A 922 -25.60 -6.68 -8.81
CA ARG A 922 -26.00 -5.39 -8.23
C ARG A 922 -25.43 -4.22 -9.04
N GLY A 923 -24.16 -4.28 -9.36
CA GLY A 923 -23.38 -3.21 -9.96
C GLY A 923 -22.97 -2.16 -8.92
N LEU A 924 -22.45 -1.03 -9.42
CA LEU A 924 -22.06 0.15 -8.64
C LEU A 924 -22.76 1.37 -9.22
N GLY A 925 -23.87 1.77 -8.61
CA GLY A 925 -24.70 2.89 -9.03
C GLY A 925 -24.45 4.16 -8.21
N VAL A 926 -24.44 5.29 -8.88
CA VAL A 926 -24.51 6.61 -8.28
C VAL A 926 -25.42 7.51 -9.09
N ALA A 927 -26.09 8.48 -8.46
CA ALA A 927 -27.01 9.39 -9.12
C ALA A 927 -26.52 10.84 -8.99
N VAL A 928 -26.66 11.61 -10.08
CA VAL A 928 -26.31 13.03 -10.15
C VAL A 928 -27.54 13.85 -10.55
N SER A 929 -27.77 14.94 -9.86
CA SER A 929 -28.77 15.94 -10.27
C SER A 929 -28.29 17.35 -10.00
N ILE A 930 -28.86 18.32 -10.70
CA ILE A 930 -28.71 19.76 -10.44
C ILE A 930 -30.02 20.29 -9.92
N ASP A 931 -29.99 20.96 -8.77
CA ASP A 931 -31.17 21.47 -8.07
C ASP A 931 -32.23 20.39 -7.83
N ASP A 932 -33.46 20.61 -8.26
CA ASP A 932 -34.56 19.67 -8.11
C ASP A 932 -34.86 18.89 -9.41
N GLN A 933 -33.92 18.86 -10.35
CA GLN A 933 -34.07 18.07 -11.56
C GLN A 933 -34.03 16.55 -11.23
N PRO A 934 -34.69 15.71 -12.05
CA PRO A 934 -34.64 14.26 -11.86
C PRO A 934 -33.20 13.75 -11.89
N PRO A 935 -32.78 12.89 -10.91
CA PRO A 935 -31.45 12.34 -10.88
C PRO A 935 -31.17 11.45 -12.10
N GLN A 936 -30.04 11.62 -12.73
CA GLN A 936 -29.49 10.67 -13.70
C GLN A 936 -28.67 9.61 -12.95
N VAL A 937 -28.93 8.34 -13.24
CA VAL A 937 -28.19 7.20 -12.66
C VAL A 937 -27.20 6.67 -13.69
N VAL A 938 -25.96 6.43 -13.24
CA VAL A 938 -24.97 5.62 -13.97
C VAL A 938 -24.59 4.45 -13.08
N ASN A 939 -24.59 3.26 -13.67
CA ASN A 939 -24.21 2.02 -13.01
C ASN A 939 -23.06 1.34 -13.74
N VAL A 940 -22.10 0.83 -12.99
CA VAL A 940 -20.92 0.12 -13.49
C VAL A 940 -21.00 -1.33 -13.05
N PHE A 941 -20.75 -2.26 -13.95
CA PHE A 941 -20.67 -3.69 -13.65
C PHE A 941 -19.24 -4.19 -13.76
N THR A 942 -18.87 -5.13 -12.89
CA THR A 942 -17.55 -5.77 -12.92
C THR A 942 -17.38 -6.56 -14.21
N PRO A 943 -16.25 -6.46 -14.91
CA PRO A 943 -15.92 -7.33 -16.03
C PRO A 943 -15.88 -8.79 -15.58
N ALA A 944 -16.42 -9.68 -16.40
CA ALA A 944 -16.45 -11.12 -16.10
C ALA A 944 -15.03 -11.74 -16.12
N THR A 945 -14.12 -11.22 -16.95
CA THR A 945 -12.75 -11.71 -17.11
C THR A 945 -11.75 -10.58 -17.25
N PHE A 946 -10.52 -10.78 -16.76
CA PHE A 946 -9.37 -9.95 -17.04
C PHE A 946 -8.61 -10.52 -18.23
N LYS A 947 -8.14 -9.66 -19.12
CA LYS A 947 -7.42 -10.06 -20.32
C LYS A 947 -6.06 -9.39 -20.40
N SER A 948 -5.08 -10.07 -20.98
CA SER A 948 -3.73 -9.52 -21.18
C SER A 948 -3.73 -8.26 -22.06
N GLU A 949 -4.68 -8.12 -22.98
CA GLU A 949 -4.86 -6.89 -23.78
C GLU A 949 -5.29 -5.68 -22.96
N ASP A 950 -5.77 -5.86 -21.72
CA ASP A 950 -6.11 -4.76 -20.83
C ASP A 950 -4.88 -3.92 -20.45
N PHE A 951 -3.68 -4.51 -20.48
CA PHE A 951 -2.44 -3.73 -20.36
C PHE A 951 -2.29 -2.70 -21.48
N LEU A 952 -2.68 -3.06 -22.70
CA LEU A 952 -2.51 -2.22 -23.88
C LEU A 952 -3.60 -1.15 -24.07
N GLY A 953 -4.69 -1.18 -23.30
CA GLY A 953 -5.70 -0.14 -23.42
C GLY A 953 -7.14 -0.49 -23.10
N GLY A 954 -7.44 -1.68 -22.65
CA GLY A 954 -8.79 -2.05 -22.17
C GLY A 954 -9.22 -1.14 -21.02
N ALA A 955 -10.53 -0.85 -20.92
CA ALA A 955 -11.08 0.06 -19.92
C ALA A 955 -10.74 -0.37 -18.48
N PHE A 956 -10.81 -1.66 -18.21
CA PHE A 956 -10.44 -2.21 -16.91
C PHE A 956 -8.95 -1.96 -16.59
N GLY A 957 -8.04 -2.35 -17.49
CA GLY A 957 -6.62 -2.16 -17.29
C GLY A 957 -6.20 -0.68 -17.23
N GLN A 958 -6.92 0.22 -17.91
CA GLN A 958 -6.71 1.67 -17.75
C GLN A 958 -7.14 2.16 -16.39
N ASN A 959 -8.33 1.75 -15.90
CA ASN A 959 -8.85 2.16 -14.60
C ASN A 959 -7.92 1.72 -13.46
N THR A 960 -7.47 0.47 -13.50
CA THR A 960 -6.57 -0.09 -12.47
C THR A 960 -5.19 0.56 -12.51
N ARG A 961 -4.57 0.72 -13.70
CA ARG A 961 -3.29 1.44 -13.82
C ARG A 961 -3.37 2.89 -13.37
N ASN A 962 -4.50 3.53 -13.65
CA ASN A 962 -4.74 4.90 -13.26
C ASN A 962 -5.23 5.06 -11.83
N ASN A 963 -5.51 3.97 -11.13
CA ASN A 963 -6.15 3.98 -9.81
C ASN A 963 -7.35 4.95 -9.75
N ALA A 964 -8.14 4.97 -10.83
CA ALA A 964 -9.34 5.79 -10.94
C ALA A 964 -10.23 5.35 -12.10
N ARG A 965 -11.53 5.52 -11.91
CA ARG A 965 -12.58 5.38 -12.94
C ARG A 965 -13.29 6.72 -13.12
N VAL A 966 -13.67 7.01 -14.36
CA VAL A 966 -14.52 8.16 -14.69
C VAL A 966 -15.94 7.68 -14.94
N MET A 967 -16.89 8.20 -14.16
CA MET A 967 -18.31 8.00 -14.39
C MET A 967 -18.90 9.31 -14.92
N ARG A 968 -19.32 9.35 -16.17
CA ARG A 968 -19.78 10.56 -16.85
C ARG A 968 -21.29 10.68 -16.85
N PHE A 969 -21.77 11.84 -16.46
CA PHE A 969 -23.17 12.26 -16.47
C PHE A 969 -23.31 13.51 -17.33
N ARG A 970 -24.47 13.68 -17.95
CA ARG A 970 -24.77 14.87 -18.74
C ARG A 970 -25.92 15.62 -18.11
N GLN A 971 -25.67 16.82 -17.63
CA GLN A 971 -26.61 17.63 -16.87
C GLN A 971 -26.89 18.95 -17.58
N THR A 972 -28.13 19.48 -17.44
CA THR A 972 -28.51 20.77 -18.00
C THR A 972 -28.65 21.82 -16.89
N VAL A 973 -27.93 22.91 -17.03
CA VAL A 973 -28.03 24.09 -16.18
C VAL A 973 -29.02 25.07 -16.85
N PRO A 974 -30.16 25.35 -16.22
CA PRO A 974 -31.23 26.12 -16.88
C PRO A 974 -30.95 27.62 -17.01
N SER A 975 -30.13 28.17 -16.13
CA SER A 975 -29.79 29.59 -16.09
C SER A 975 -28.40 29.83 -15.54
N PRO A 976 -27.75 30.98 -15.83
CA PRO A 976 -26.57 31.37 -15.08
C PRO A 976 -26.89 31.59 -13.60
N GLY A 977 -25.90 31.51 -12.73
CA GLY A 977 -26.04 31.77 -11.30
C GLY A 977 -25.63 30.59 -10.41
N LYS A 978 -26.10 30.66 -9.18
CA LYS A 978 -25.83 29.64 -8.15
C LYS A 978 -26.77 28.44 -8.27
N HIS A 979 -26.20 27.25 -8.30
CA HIS A 979 -26.91 25.97 -8.36
C HIS A 979 -26.37 24.98 -7.36
N THR A 980 -27.13 23.95 -7.03
CA THR A 980 -26.71 22.85 -6.15
C THR A 980 -26.51 21.59 -6.97
N VAL A 981 -25.29 21.11 -7.08
CA VAL A 981 -24.97 19.80 -7.62
C VAL A 981 -25.10 18.75 -6.51
N LYS A 982 -25.90 17.73 -6.74
CA LYS A 982 -26.23 16.68 -5.76
C LYS A 982 -25.69 15.35 -6.25
N ILE A 983 -24.89 14.68 -5.43
CA ILE A 983 -24.38 13.32 -5.68
C ILE A 983 -25.05 12.40 -4.68
N SER A 984 -25.96 11.56 -5.15
CA SER A 984 -26.74 10.65 -4.30
C SER A 984 -26.25 9.22 -4.42
N MET A 985 -26.20 8.52 -3.31
CA MET A 985 -25.97 7.08 -3.28
C MET A 985 -27.08 6.37 -4.09
N VAL A 986 -26.68 5.39 -4.88
CA VAL A 986 -27.55 4.31 -5.37
C VAL A 986 -27.09 3.01 -4.71
N ASP A 987 -25.84 2.63 -4.89
CA ASP A 987 -25.21 1.52 -4.18
C ASP A 987 -24.15 2.04 -3.19
N PRO A 988 -23.93 1.38 -2.05
CA PRO A 988 -22.77 1.62 -1.19
C PRO A 988 -21.48 1.23 -1.94
N THR A 989 -20.33 1.31 -1.38
CA THR A 989 -19.06 0.84 -1.98
C THR A 989 -18.58 1.60 -3.22
N VAL A 990 -19.22 2.70 -3.59
CA VAL A 990 -18.67 3.70 -4.52
C VAL A 990 -17.80 4.66 -3.73
N VAL A 991 -16.51 4.70 -4.04
CA VAL A 991 -15.57 5.63 -3.40
C VAL A 991 -15.33 6.82 -4.31
N LEU A 992 -15.92 7.96 -3.97
CA LEU A 992 -15.86 9.20 -4.75
C LEU A 992 -14.67 10.05 -4.34
N MET A 993 -13.81 10.42 -5.29
CA MET A 993 -12.61 11.22 -5.06
C MET A 993 -12.77 12.68 -5.50
N LYS A 994 -13.29 12.92 -6.71
CA LYS A 994 -13.30 14.25 -7.31
C LYS A 994 -14.47 14.38 -8.29
N ILE A 995 -14.94 15.61 -8.47
CA ILE A 995 -16.01 15.97 -9.41
C ILE A 995 -15.43 17.00 -10.39
N ILE A 996 -15.60 16.76 -11.69
CA ILE A 996 -15.17 17.70 -12.73
C ILE A 996 -16.38 18.02 -13.60
N ILE A 997 -16.74 19.31 -13.68
CA ILE A 997 -17.86 19.79 -14.47
C ILE A 997 -17.31 20.60 -15.64
N HIS A 998 -17.65 20.23 -16.86
CA HIS A 998 -17.11 20.89 -18.05
C HIS A 998 -18.07 20.78 -19.25
N ASP A 999 -17.93 21.68 -20.21
CA ASP A 999 -18.69 21.69 -21.47
C ASP A 999 -17.77 21.74 -22.69
N GLN A 1000 -16.47 21.74 -22.46
CA GLN A 1000 -15.43 21.61 -23.49
C GLN A 1000 -14.55 20.39 -23.17
N PRO A 1001 -13.90 19.76 -24.16
CA PRO A 1001 -12.95 18.70 -23.93
C PRO A 1001 -11.83 19.16 -22.97
N LEU A 1002 -11.51 18.34 -22.01
CA LEU A 1002 -10.41 18.59 -21.08
C LEU A 1002 -9.07 18.25 -21.73
N PRO A 1003 -7.99 18.99 -21.43
CA PRO A 1003 -6.63 18.57 -21.75
C PRO A 1003 -6.31 17.18 -21.20
N THR A 1004 -5.43 16.45 -21.88
CA THR A 1004 -4.98 15.14 -21.43
C THR A 1004 -4.07 15.31 -20.21
N SER A 1005 -4.54 14.89 -19.07
CA SER A 1005 -3.83 14.95 -17.79
C SER A 1005 -4.19 13.77 -16.91
N TYR A 1006 -3.32 13.43 -15.98
CA TYR A 1006 -3.52 12.31 -15.06
C TYR A 1006 -4.48 12.64 -13.91
N PHE A 1007 -4.30 13.83 -13.30
CA PHE A 1007 -5.10 14.28 -12.15
C PHE A 1007 -6.32 15.15 -12.54
N GLY A 1008 -6.38 15.58 -13.79
CA GLY A 1008 -7.37 16.55 -14.23
C GLY A 1008 -7.09 17.99 -13.73
N PRO A 1009 -8.04 18.92 -13.95
CA PRO A 1009 -7.90 20.31 -13.54
C PRO A 1009 -7.60 20.44 -12.04
N PRO A 1010 -6.80 21.42 -11.61
CA PRO A 1010 -6.66 21.79 -10.21
C PRO A 1010 -8.02 22.15 -9.59
N GLU A 1011 -8.11 22.06 -8.28
CA GLU A 1011 -9.32 22.37 -7.54
C GLU A 1011 -9.73 23.82 -7.73
N SER A 1012 -11.01 24.05 -8.05
CA SER A 1012 -11.60 25.37 -8.15
C SER A 1012 -11.68 26.02 -6.77
N ILE A 1013 -11.44 27.32 -6.71
CA ILE A 1013 -11.57 28.10 -5.47
C ILE A 1013 -13.04 28.18 -5.09
N ARG A 1014 -13.30 28.08 -3.81
CA ARG A 1014 -14.62 28.38 -3.25
C ARG A 1014 -14.67 29.88 -2.93
N ASN A 1015 -15.39 30.63 -3.73
CA ASN A 1015 -15.45 32.07 -3.71
C ASN A 1015 -16.03 32.66 -2.42
#